data_153d9d41c54d1b8d667f3b76841a56b9
#
_entry.id   153d9d41c54d1b8d667f3b76841a56b9
#
_cell.length_a   1.000
_cell.length_b   1.000
_cell.length_c   1.000
_cell.angle_alpha   90.00
_cell.angle_beta   90.00
_cell.angle_gamma   90.00
#
_symmetry.space_group_name_H-M   'P 1'
#
loop_
_entity.id
_entity.type
_entity.pdbx_description
1 polymer ?
#
loop_
_entity_poly.entity_id
_entity_poly.type
_entity_poly.pdbx_seq_one_letter_code
_entity_poly.pdbx_strand_id
1 'polypeptide(L)'
;MDLYLSKATATDAERAAVDGLLGLPDSRWTGGDRGDESDARIAQTGAASRARRTELLPTLHAVQKGIGWVSWGALNYVSLRLNVPPAEAYGVASFYAMLSTEPQAGRVIHVCDDVACRIAGADEIKQALRTELGEHPGPEGRNTFLDSPCLGLCERAPAVLVQRTGPFADEAIAPASPAHVPGLLAPELSVPDYAEPVESIPQAGLPSLAVRQLTAKEGAGEPERASLRLLRRIGVVDPTSLVAYREAGGYAALLRALDIGAEAVRDEVTTSKLMGRGGAAFPTGRKWSAVAEQPAQPHYLICNADESEPGTFKDRVLMEGDPFALVEAMTIAAYATGCSYGYLYVRGEYPLATTRLGSALHQAREAGLLGGTDILGRGFAFDIELRRGAGAYICGEETALINSIEGYRGEPRNKPPFPVAVGLFGKPTVINNVETLLSVLDIVIDGGAAYAASGTPESTGTKLFCLSGYVAEPGVYEVPFGATLRELLDLAGGITGTGRLQAIMLGGAAGTFVTEDALDTPLTFEGTRAIGASLGSGVVFVLDDTVDLLDTLTRIAAFFRDESCGQCVPCRVGTVRQEEALVRVGRPSANGGRDVDRALLADLAGVMSNASICGLGHTAATALASALQAGLLDKAFERIDL
;
A
#
# COMPACT_ATOMS: atom_id res chain seq x y z
N MET A 1 -5.28 -35.48 1.50
CA MET A 1 -4.84 -35.12 2.88
C MET A 1 -6.10 -35.03 3.71
N ASP A 2 -6.17 -35.73 4.82
CA ASP A 2 -7.29 -35.61 5.71
C ASP A 2 -7.20 -34.28 6.46
N LEU A 3 -8.27 -33.47 6.37
CA LEU A 3 -8.35 -32.20 7.08
C LEU A 3 -8.85 -32.47 8.51
N TYR A 4 -8.07 -32.04 9.50
CA TYR A 4 -8.48 -32.08 10.91
C TYR A 4 -9.29 -30.83 11.22
N LEU A 5 -10.60 -30.92 11.04
CA LEU A 5 -11.54 -29.84 11.31
C LEU A 5 -11.94 -29.83 12.80
N SER A 6 -12.21 -28.64 13.34
CA SER A 6 -12.83 -28.50 14.65
C SER A 6 -14.30 -28.96 14.59
N LYS A 7 -14.95 -29.12 15.75
CA LYS A 7 -16.39 -29.48 15.82
C LYS A 7 -17.32 -28.31 15.47
N ALA A 8 -16.78 -27.10 15.24
CA ALA A 8 -17.58 -25.94 14.87
C ALA A 8 -18.13 -26.11 13.45
N THR A 9 -19.39 -25.79 13.26
CA THR A 9 -20.08 -25.84 11.97
C THR A 9 -20.41 -24.44 11.49
N ALA A 10 -20.26 -24.19 10.18
CA ALA A 10 -20.63 -22.92 9.59
C ALA A 10 -22.15 -22.72 9.63
N THR A 11 -22.57 -21.51 9.95
CA THR A 11 -23.96 -21.04 9.81
C THR A 11 -24.37 -20.95 8.35
N ASP A 12 -25.68 -20.84 8.08
CA ASP A 12 -26.19 -20.67 6.71
C ASP A 12 -25.67 -19.38 6.07
N ALA A 13 -25.54 -18.30 6.85
CA ALA A 13 -25.00 -17.03 6.39
C ALA A 13 -23.51 -17.12 6.01
N GLU A 14 -22.69 -17.80 6.81
CA GLU A 14 -21.28 -18.05 6.52
C GLU A 14 -21.10 -18.91 5.27
N ARG A 15 -21.92 -19.96 5.13
CA ARG A 15 -21.93 -20.78 3.91
C ARG A 15 -22.31 -19.95 2.68
N ALA A 16 -23.37 -19.15 2.79
CA ALA A 16 -23.81 -18.28 1.69
C ALA A 16 -22.73 -17.29 1.26
N ALA A 17 -21.98 -16.72 2.19
CA ALA A 17 -20.86 -15.82 1.89
C ALA A 17 -19.74 -16.54 1.11
N VAL A 18 -19.37 -17.75 1.53
CA VAL A 18 -18.36 -18.57 0.84
C VAL A 18 -18.86 -19.04 -0.52
N ASP A 19 -20.08 -19.55 -0.60
CA ASP A 19 -20.66 -20.12 -1.82
C ASP A 19 -20.97 -19.04 -2.87
N GLY A 20 -21.27 -17.83 -2.43
CA GLY A 20 -21.44 -16.67 -3.31
C GLY A 20 -20.17 -16.36 -4.12
N LEU A 21 -19.00 -16.59 -3.55
CA LEU A 21 -17.72 -16.41 -4.22
C LEU A 21 -17.26 -17.67 -4.97
N LEU A 22 -17.31 -18.82 -4.30
CA LEU A 22 -16.71 -20.06 -4.81
C LEU A 22 -17.66 -20.88 -5.71
N GLY A 23 -18.92 -20.50 -5.80
CA GLY A 23 -19.99 -21.31 -6.40
C GLY A 23 -20.53 -22.36 -5.41
N LEU A 24 -21.61 -23.06 -5.78
CA LEU A 24 -22.19 -24.10 -4.93
C LEU A 24 -21.22 -25.27 -4.75
N PRO A 25 -21.24 -25.95 -3.58
CA PRO A 25 -20.38 -27.09 -3.34
C PRO A 25 -20.82 -28.33 -4.13
N ASP A 26 -19.86 -29.12 -4.56
CA ASP A 26 -20.11 -30.41 -5.22
C ASP A 26 -20.62 -31.48 -4.25
N SER A 27 -20.51 -31.24 -2.94
CA SER A 27 -20.90 -32.14 -1.85
C SER A 27 -21.80 -31.42 -0.84
N ARG A 28 -22.66 -32.18 -0.16
CA ARG A 28 -23.49 -31.69 0.96
C ARG A 28 -22.77 -31.65 2.31
N TRP A 29 -21.54 -32.16 2.38
CA TRP A 29 -20.79 -32.14 3.62
C TRP A 29 -20.48 -30.71 4.06
N THR A 30 -20.85 -30.40 5.30
CA THR A 30 -20.79 -29.03 5.85
C THR A 30 -19.68 -28.81 6.88
N GLY A 31 -18.80 -29.81 7.07
CA GLY A 31 -17.80 -29.83 8.13
C GLY A 31 -18.31 -30.59 9.37
N GLY A 32 -17.40 -31.01 10.25
CA GLY A 32 -17.68 -31.88 11.39
C GLY A 32 -17.46 -33.36 11.07
N ASP A 33 -18.17 -34.26 11.75
CA ASP A 33 -18.06 -35.70 11.48
C ASP A 33 -18.64 -36.04 10.10
N ARG A 34 -17.93 -36.85 9.34
CA ARG A 34 -18.36 -37.28 8.00
C ARG A 34 -19.54 -38.25 8.12
N GLY A 35 -20.63 -37.92 7.43
CA GLY A 35 -21.88 -38.70 7.52
C GLY A 35 -21.89 -40.00 6.73
N ASP A 36 -21.11 -40.10 5.63
CA ASP A 36 -21.06 -41.29 4.79
C ASP A 36 -19.75 -41.38 3.96
N GLU A 37 -19.56 -42.52 3.27
CA GLU A 37 -18.38 -42.76 2.44
C GLU A 37 -18.32 -41.86 1.18
N SER A 38 -19.45 -41.34 0.71
CA SER A 38 -19.50 -40.48 -0.49
C SER A 38 -18.90 -39.12 -0.17
N ASP A 39 -19.22 -38.53 0.98
CA ASP A 39 -18.67 -37.26 1.45
C ASP A 39 -17.16 -37.37 1.70
N ALA A 40 -16.71 -38.53 2.19
CA ALA A 40 -15.29 -38.81 2.38
C ALA A 40 -14.49 -38.82 1.07
N ARG A 41 -15.08 -39.28 -0.02
CA ARG A 41 -14.42 -39.34 -1.36
C ARG A 41 -14.36 -37.97 -2.02
N ILE A 42 -15.42 -37.18 -1.92
CA ILE A 42 -15.52 -35.88 -2.59
C ILE A 42 -14.58 -34.85 -1.92
N ALA A 43 -14.42 -34.90 -0.61
CA ALA A 43 -13.44 -34.05 0.11
C ALA A 43 -11.97 -34.31 -0.30
N GLN A 44 -11.72 -35.37 -1.06
CA GLN A 44 -10.39 -35.78 -1.54
C GLN A 44 -10.09 -35.41 -3.00
N THR A 45 -10.92 -34.67 -3.72
CA THR A 45 -10.67 -34.26 -5.11
C THR A 45 -9.56 -33.20 -5.22
N GLY A 46 -8.49 -33.56 -4.74
CA GLY A 46 -7.28 -32.98 -4.24
C GLY A 46 -6.55 -31.94 -5.10
N ALA A 47 -6.44 -32.10 -6.42
CA ALA A 47 -5.61 -31.20 -7.24
C ALA A 47 -6.36 -29.93 -7.63
N ALA A 48 -7.63 -30.04 -8.07
CA ALA A 48 -8.44 -28.93 -8.48
C ALA A 48 -8.79 -27.99 -7.31
N SER A 49 -9.15 -28.55 -6.15
CA SER A 49 -9.41 -27.73 -4.94
C SER A 49 -8.15 -27.03 -4.43
N ARG A 50 -6.99 -27.69 -4.49
CA ARG A 50 -5.70 -27.09 -4.11
C ARG A 50 -5.28 -25.97 -5.08
N ALA A 51 -5.61 -26.10 -6.36
CA ALA A 51 -5.37 -25.04 -7.34
C ALA A 51 -6.15 -23.76 -7.00
N ARG A 52 -7.25 -23.87 -6.24
CA ARG A 52 -8.06 -22.74 -5.77
C ARG A 52 -7.58 -22.12 -4.44
N ARG A 53 -6.43 -22.51 -3.92
CA ARG A 53 -5.87 -21.93 -2.68
C ARG A 53 -5.74 -20.41 -2.77
N THR A 54 -5.49 -19.88 -3.96
CA THR A 54 -5.43 -18.44 -4.23
C THR A 54 -6.73 -17.69 -3.87
N GLU A 55 -7.85 -18.42 -3.79
CA GLU A 55 -9.14 -17.87 -3.37
C GLU A 55 -9.28 -17.73 -1.83
N LEU A 56 -8.26 -18.15 -1.05
CA LEU A 56 -8.37 -18.15 0.41
C LEU A 56 -8.60 -16.73 0.95
N LEU A 57 -7.74 -15.77 0.63
CA LEU A 57 -7.89 -14.39 1.11
C LEU A 57 -9.17 -13.73 0.59
N PRO A 58 -9.54 -13.81 -0.70
CA PRO A 58 -10.85 -13.37 -1.18
C PRO A 58 -12.03 -13.99 -0.45
N THR A 59 -11.97 -15.29 -0.13
CA THR A 59 -13.04 -15.98 0.59
C THR A 59 -13.14 -15.50 2.04
N LEU A 60 -12.02 -15.26 2.72
CA LEU A 60 -12.00 -14.68 4.07
C LEU A 60 -12.59 -13.25 4.06
N HIS A 61 -12.29 -12.45 3.03
CA HIS A 61 -12.94 -11.15 2.82
C HIS A 61 -14.47 -11.28 2.65
N ALA A 62 -14.95 -12.26 1.90
CA ALA A 62 -16.38 -12.48 1.71
C ALA A 62 -17.07 -12.86 3.02
N VAL A 63 -16.45 -13.71 3.85
CA VAL A 63 -16.95 -14.06 5.18
C VAL A 63 -16.96 -12.84 6.10
N GLN A 64 -15.83 -12.11 6.21
CA GLN A 64 -15.73 -10.89 7.01
C GLN A 64 -16.78 -9.87 6.61
N LYS A 65 -16.99 -9.68 5.31
CA LYS A 65 -17.98 -8.76 4.76
C LYS A 65 -19.42 -9.18 5.07
N GLY A 66 -19.70 -10.48 5.02
CA GLY A 66 -21.03 -11.02 5.28
C GLY A 66 -21.42 -11.02 6.76
N ILE A 67 -20.47 -11.34 7.64
CA ILE A 67 -20.71 -11.67 9.06
C ILE A 67 -20.05 -10.69 10.03
N GLY A 68 -19.02 -9.99 9.61
CA GLY A 68 -18.21 -9.07 10.44
C GLY A 68 -16.95 -9.68 11.02
N TRP A 69 -16.80 -11.00 11.02
CA TRP A 69 -15.62 -11.72 11.50
C TRP A 69 -15.55 -13.13 10.91
N VAL A 70 -14.41 -13.79 11.07
CA VAL A 70 -14.15 -15.13 10.54
C VAL A 70 -14.23 -16.14 11.69
N SER A 71 -15.36 -16.79 11.85
CA SER A 71 -15.59 -17.78 12.92
C SER A 71 -14.86 -19.11 12.67
N TRP A 72 -14.74 -19.95 13.71
CA TRP A 72 -14.23 -21.31 13.55
C TRP A 72 -15.10 -22.17 12.62
N GLY A 73 -16.42 -21.95 12.60
CA GLY A 73 -17.32 -22.62 11.66
C GLY A 73 -17.04 -22.20 10.20
N ALA A 74 -16.89 -20.90 9.97
CA ALA A 74 -16.50 -20.36 8.66
C ALA A 74 -15.14 -20.89 8.23
N LEU A 75 -14.12 -20.89 9.12
CA LEU A 75 -12.79 -21.42 8.82
C LEU A 75 -12.81 -22.90 8.42
N ASN A 76 -13.58 -23.72 9.13
CA ASN A 76 -13.76 -25.13 8.78
C ASN A 76 -14.38 -25.26 7.37
N TYR A 77 -15.40 -24.47 7.06
CA TYR A 77 -16.07 -24.53 5.76
C TYR A 77 -15.16 -24.05 4.62
N VAL A 78 -14.46 -22.93 4.81
CA VAL A 78 -13.44 -22.43 3.85
C VAL A 78 -12.35 -23.48 3.63
N SER A 79 -11.82 -24.06 4.71
CA SER A 79 -10.78 -25.12 4.67
C SER A 79 -11.25 -26.30 3.83
N LEU A 80 -12.51 -26.71 4.01
CA LEU A 80 -13.12 -27.80 3.24
C LEU A 80 -13.22 -27.44 1.75
N ARG A 81 -13.79 -26.25 1.44
CA ARG A 81 -14.06 -25.82 0.08
C ARG A 81 -12.79 -25.64 -0.76
N LEU A 82 -11.71 -25.18 -0.13
CA LEU A 82 -10.42 -24.92 -0.79
C LEU A 82 -9.38 -26.02 -0.55
N ASN A 83 -9.70 -27.04 0.23
CA ASN A 83 -8.76 -28.09 0.65
C ASN A 83 -7.48 -27.52 1.29
N VAL A 84 -7.64 -26.49 2.13
CA VAL A 84 -6.55 -25.84 2.88
C VAL A 84 -6.61 -26.33 4.33
N PRO A 85 -5.47 -26.75 4.95
CA PRO A 85 -5.46 -27.12 6.35
C PRO A 85 -6.02 -26.01 7.25
N PRO A 86 -6.88 -26.31 8.25
CA PRO A 86 -7.49 -25.29 9.13
C PRO A 86 -6.47 -24.42 9.85
N ALA A 87 -5.33 -24.97 10.26
CA ALA A 87 -4.26 -24.20 10.89
C ALA A 87 -3.63 -23.17 9.94
N GLU A 88 -3.52 -23.49 8.64
CA GLU A 88 -3.04 -22.55 7.64
C GLU A 88 -4.09 -21.48 7.32
N ALA A 89 -5.37 -21.87 7.19
CA ALA A 89 -6.46 -20.93 6.99
C ALA A 89 -6.58 -19.94 8.17
N TYR A 90 -6.47 -20.45 9.42
CA TYR A 90 -6.43 -19.61 10.62
C TYR A 90 -5.19 -18.72 10.63
N GLY A 91 -4.01 -19.25 10.26
CA GLY A 91 -2.78 -18.47 10.17
C GLY A 91 -2.86 -17.32 9.17
N VAL A 92 -3.63 -17.48 8.07
CA VAL A 92 -3.92 -16.39 7.14
C VAL A 92 -4.95 -15.43 7.72
N ALA A 93 -6.07 -15.93 8.27
CA ALA A 93 -7.12 -15.08 8.84
C ALA A 93 -6.63 -14.19 9.99
N SER A 94 -5.73 -14.70 10.85
CA SER A 94 -5.17 -13.97 11.98
C SER A 94 -3.95 -13.11 11.65
N PHE A 95 -3.47 -13.14 10.41
CA PHE A 95 -2.29 -12.40 9.97
C PHE A 95 -2.61 -10.96 9.56
N TYR A 96 -3.77 -10.73 8.96
CA TYR A 96 -4.15 -9.46 8.36
C TYR A 96 -4.99 -8.60 9.30
N ALA A 97 -4.59 -7.36 9.53
CA ALA A 97 -5.21 -6.46 10.51
C ALA A 97 -6.70 -6.12 10.21
N MET A 98 -7.12 -6.21 8.94
CA MET A 98 -8.50 -5.94 8.56
C MET A 98 -9.44 -7.16 8.70
N LEU A 99 -8.90 -8.33 9.02
CA LEU A 99 -9.67 -9.54 9.31
C LEU A 99 -9.73 -9.76 10.83
N SER A 100 -10.87 -10.21 11.34
CA SER A 100 -11.01 -10.57 12.74
C SER A 100 -11.36 -12.04 12.88
N THR A 101 -10.68 -12.75 13.78
CA THR A 101 -11.06 -14.12 14.20
C THR A 101 -11.93 -14.12 15.47
N GLU A 102 -12.19 -12.95 16.01
CA GLU A 102 -13.09 -12.73 17.17
C GLU A 102 -14.33 -11.94 16.71
N PRO A 103 -15.49 -12.15 17.38
CA PRO A 103 -16.72 -11.42 17.06
C PRO A 103 -16.51 -9.90 17.03
N GLN A 104 -17.04 -9.24 16.03
CA GLN A 104 -17.00 -7.79 15.86
C GLN A 104 -18.40 -7.21 15.72
N ALA A 105 -18.54 -5.92 16.05
CA ALA A 105 -19.75 -5.16 15.76
C ALA A 105 -20.02 -5.10 14.24
N GLY A 106 -21.26 -4.88 13.85
CA GLY A 106 -21.64 -4.77 12.44
C GLY A 106 -20.99 -3.60 11.69
N ARG A 107 -20.42 -2.63 12.44
CA ARG A 107 -19.61 -1.53 11.92
C ARG A 107 -18.37 -1.37 12.76
N VAL A 108 -17.20 -1.36 12.12
CA VAL A 108 -15.89 -1.10 12.73
C VAL A 108 -15.36 0.20 12.16
N ILE A 109 -15.03 1.16 13.04
CA ILE A 109 -14.43 2.44 12.69
C ILE A 109 -12.94 2.35 13.00
N HIS A 110 -12.11 2.26 11.97
CA HIS A 110 -10.66 2.26 12.09
C HIS A 110 -10.17 3.71 12.10
N VAL A 111 -9.64 4.16 13.22
CA VAL A 111 -9.08 5.51 13.36
C VAL A 111 -7.58 5.44 13.12
N CYS A 112 -7.09 6.16 12.10
CA CYS A 112 -5.65 6.20 11.84
C CYS A 112 -4.91 6.81 13.03
N ASP A 113 -3.95 6.05 13.56
CA ASP A 113 -3.11 6.42 14.70
C ASP A 113 -1.65 6.64 14.29
N ASP A 114 -1.40 6.95 13.03
CA ASP A 114 -0.05 7.13 12.52
C ASP A 114 0.36 8.61 12.50
N VAL A 115 1.64 8.85 12.23
CA VAL A 115 2.34 10.11 12.45
C VAL A 115 1.59 11.37 12.00
N ALA A 116 1.05 11.39 10.77
CA ALA A 116 0.32 12.55 10.25
C ALA A 116 -1.03 12.75 10.97
N CYS A 117 -1.76 11.68 11.23
CA CYS A 117 -3.07 11.76 11.87
C CYS A 117 -2.97 12.11 13.35
N ARG A 118 -1.93 11.65 14.05
CA ARG A 118 -1.68 12.02 15.47
C ARG A 118 -1.46 13.50 15.62
N ILE A 119 -0.56 14.11 14.84
CA ILE A 119 -0.33 15.56 14.92
C ILE A 119 -1.53 16.39 14.46
N ALA A 120 -2.42 15.81 13.68
CA ALA A 120 -3.65 16.44 13.18
C ALA A 120 -4.87 16.23 14.09
N GLY A 121 -4.75 15.57 15.26
CA GLY A 121 -5.84 15.44 16.24
C GLY A 121 -6.62 14.12 16.19
N ALA A 122 -6.03 13.01 15.74
CA ALA A 122 -6.69 11.70 15.76
C ALA A 122 -7.10 11.25 17.17
N ASP A 123 -6.33 11.61 18.20
CA ASP A 123 -6.65 11.29 19.59
C ASP A 123 -7.96 11.95 20.06
N GLU A 124 -8.30 13.13 19.54
CA GLU A 124 -9.56 13.82 19.83
C GLU A 124 -10.76 13.04 19.26
N ILE A 125 -10.61 12.45 18.08
CA ILE A 125 -11.63 11.58 17.47
C ILE A 125 -11.81 10.31 18.31
N LYS A 126 -10.70 9.68 18.73
CA LYS A 126 -10.74 8.49 19.59
C LYS A 126 -11.41 8.81 20.92
N GLN A 127 -11.11 9.96 21.51
CA GLN A 127 -11.74 10.39 22.76
C GLN A 127 -13.25 10.62 22.60
N ALA A 128 -13.70 11.22 21.50
CA ALA A 128 -15.11 11.39 21.21
C ALA A 128 -15.81 10.02 21.02
N LEU A 129 -15.19 9.09 20.31
CA LEU A 129 -15.70 7.71 20.14
C LEU A 129 -15.79 6.97 21.49
N ARG A 130 -14.77 7.10 22.36
CA ARG A 130 -14.83 6.53 23.74
C ARG A 130 -15.96 7.10 24.56
N THR A 131 -16.24 8.39 24.42
CA THR A 131 -17.34 9.05 25.14
C THR A 131 -18.69 8.47 24.73
N GLU A 132 -18.91 8.18 23.44
CA GLU A 132 -20.16 7.67 22.91
C GLU A 132 -20.31 6.15 23.06
N LEU A 133 -19.24 5.38 22.91
CA LEU A 133 -19.26 3.91 22.85
C LEU A 133 -18.72 3.23 24.11
N GLY A 134 -18.03 3.97 24.99
CA GLY A 134 -17.25 3.42 26.10
C GLY A 134 -15.82 3.04 25.69
N GLU A 135 -14.99 2.72 26.68
CA GLU A 135 -13.56 2.38 26.49
C GLU A 135 -13.36 1.12 25.62
N HIS A 136 -14.22 0.12 25.80
CA HIS A 136 -14.16 -1.17 25.11
C HIS A 136 -15.55 -1.58 24.62
N PRO A 137 -16.03 -1.01 23.51
CA PRO A 137 -17.33 -1.39 22.97
C PRO A 137 -17.33 -2.86 22.57
N GLY A 138 -18.28 -3.63 23.15
CA GLY A 138 -18.38 -5.07 22.90
C GLY A 138 -18.88 -5.41 21.50
N PRO A 139 -18.72 -6.68 21.07
CA PRO A 139 -19.13 -7.14 19.74
C PRO A 139 -20.65 -7.14 19.53
N GLU A 140 -21.43 -7.16 20.62
CA GLU A 140 -22.90 -7.13 20.56
C GLU A 140 -23.46 -5.74 20.21
N GLY A 141 -22.60 -4.69 20.25
CA GLY A 141 -22.94 -3.35 19.83
C GLY A 141 -23.11 -3.26 18.32
N ARG A 142 -23.78 -2.19 17.87
CA ARG A 142 -23.87 -1.88 16.44
C ARG A 142 -22.55 -1.38 15.87
N ASN A 143 -21.80 -0.64 16.67
CA ASN A 143 -20.55 0.03 16.30
C ASN A 143 -19.44 -0.31 17.28
N THR A 144 -18.22 -0.39 16.77
CA THR A 144 -16.97 -0.41 17.54
C THR A 144 -15.92 0.45 16.85
N PHE A 145 -14.82 0.74 17.53
CA PHE A 145 -13.68 1.42 16.91
C PHE A 145 -12.37 0.74 17.29
N LEU A 146 -11.39 0.86 16.41
CA LEU A 146 -10.05 0.31 16.56
C LEU A 146 -9.02 1.34 16.09
N ASP A 147 -7.84 1.32 16.70
CA ASP A 147 -6.69 2.02 16.13
C ASP A 147 -6.26 1.34 14.82
N SER A 148 -5.77 2.13 13.88
CA SER A 148 -5.34 1.66 12.57
C SER A 148 -3.97 2.21 12.21
N PRO A 149 -3.11 1.42 11.53
CA PRO A 149 -1.96 1.97 10.85
C PRO A 149 -2.38 3.01 9.80
N CYS A 150 -1.40 3.61 9.13
CA CYS A 150 -1.63 4.65 8.12
C CYS A 150 -2.64 4.21 7.06
N LEU A 151 -3.70 5.02 6.89
CA LEU A 151 -4.75 4.81 5.89
C LEU A 151 -4.41 5.42 4.51
N GLY A 152 -3.21 6.01 4.35
CA GLY A 152 -2.77 6.61 3.09
C GLY A 152 -3.54 7.89 2.69
N LEU A 153 -4.02 8.66 3.68
CA LEU A 153 -4.78 9.91 3.51
C LEU A 153 -4.08 11.06 4.26
N CYS A 154 -2.74 11.03 4.30
CA CYS A 154 -1.95 11.93 5.13
C CYS A 154 -2.05 13.40 4.71
N GLU A 155 -2.39 13.69 3.44
CA GLU A 155 -2.64 15.04 2.94
C GLU A 155 -3.95 15.65 3.47
N ARG A 156 -4.82 14.81 4.01
CA ARG A 156 -6.12 15.20 4.58
C ARG A 156 -6.31 14.60 5.98
N ALA A 157 -5.21 14.50 6.74
CA ALA A 157 -5.25 14.01 8.11
C ALA A 157 -6.16 14.89 9.00
N PRO A 158 -6.82 14.31 10.02
CA PRO A 158 -6.86 12.90 10.40
C PRO A 158 -7.84 12.08 9.52
N ALA A 159 -7.64 10.76 9.47
CA ALA A 159 -8.44 9.86 8.65
C ALA A 159 -9.08 8.72 9.44
N VAL A 160 -10.25 8.28 8.99
CA VAL A 160 -10.91 7.06 9.48
C VAL A 160 -11.36 6.18 8.32
N LEU A 161 -11.34 4.86 8.51
CA LEU A 161 -11.92 3.89 7.58
C LEU A 161 -13.09 3.19 8.27
N VAL A 162 -14.26 3.22 7.65
CA VAL A 162 -15.47 2.58 8.14
C VAL A 162 -15.71 1.27 7.39
N GLN A 163 -15.52 0.15 8.08
CA GLN A 163 -15.91 -1.17 7.57
C GLN A 163 -17.32 -1.51 8.03
N ARG A 164 -18.14 -2.05 7.12
CA ARG A 164 -19.53 -2.42 7.41
C ARG A 164 -19.84 -3.82 6.90
N THR A 165 -20.58 -4.59 7.69
CA THR A 165 -21.12 -5.88 7.26
C THR A 165 -22.25 -5.71 6.25
N GLY A 166 -22.44 -6.72 5.39
CA GLY A 166 -23.50 -6.72 4.39
C GLY A 166 -23.14 -5.98 3.09
N PRO A 167 -24.14 -5.46 2.36
CA PRO A 167 -23.95 -4.94 0.99
C PRO A 167 -23.32 -3.54 0.93
N PHE A 168 -23.05 -2.93 2.07
CA PHE A 168 -22.52 -1.56 2.14
C PHE A 168 -21.03 -1.53 1.78
N ALA A 169 -20.60 -0.57 0.98
CA ALA A 169 -19.18 -0.35 0.71
C ALA A 169 -18.42 0.06 1.97
N ASP A 170 -17.13 -0.26 2.04
CA ASP A 170 -16.24 0.34 3.03
C ASP A 170 -15.95 1.79 2.59
N GLU A 171 -15.81 2.71 3.53
CA GLU A 171 -15.64 4.13 3.23
C GLU A 171 -14.48 4.73 4.03
N ALA A 172 -13.60 5.45 3.33
CA ALA A 172 -12.50 6.19 3.94
C ALA A 172 -12.86 7.67 4.03
N ILE A 173 -12.79 8.25 5.23
CA ILE A 173 -13.22 9.62 5.54
C ILE A 173 -12.02 10.43 5.99
N ALA A 174 -11.72 11.53 5.27
CA ALA A 174 -10.64 12.46 5.57
C ALA A 174 -10.91 13.85 4.92
N PRO A 175 -10.71 14.97 5.64
CA PRO A 175 -10.35 15.00 7.06
C PRO A 175 -11.52 14.59 7.96
N ALA A 176 -11.25 13.76 8.96
CA ALA A 176 -12.21 13.43 9.99
C ALA A 176 -12.05 14.39 11.19
N SER A 177 -13.09 14.52 12.02
CA SER A 177 -13.05 15.33 13.23
C SER A 177 -14.01 14.79 14.28
N PRO A 178 -13.91 15.21 15.56
CA PRO A 178 -14.89 14.85 16.57
C PRO A 178 -16.34 15.20 16.20
N ALA A 179 -16.55 16.24 15.42
CA ALA A 179 -17.89 16.65 14.96
C ALA A 179 -18.54 15.61 14.01
N HIS A 180 -17.76 14.77 13.37
CA HIS A 180 -18.25 13.71 12.48
C HIS A 180 -18.70 12.45 13.25
N VAL A 181 -18.34 12.29 14.53
CA VAL A 181 -18.64 11.08 15.31
C VAL A 181 -20.13 10.73 15.36
N PRO A 182 -21.08 11.66 15.57
CA PRO A 182 -22.50 11.33 15.51
C PRO A 182 -22.93 10.74 14.16
N GLY A 183 -22.41 11.26 13.05
CA GLY A 183 -22.65 10.76 11.70
C GLY A 183 -22.03 9.39 11.42
N LEU A 184 -20.82 9.14 11.95
CA LEU A 184 -20.14 7.85 11.90
C LEU A 184 -20.94 6.76 12.62
N LEU A 185 -21.64 7.12 13.70
CA LEU A 185 -22.44 6.20 14.53
C LEU A 185 -23.90 6.10 14.10
N ALA A 186 -24.37 6.99 13.24
CA ALA A 186 -25.76 7.02 12.77
C ALA A 186 -26.19 5.69 12.12
N PRO A 187 -27.48 5.33 12.13
CA PRO A 187 -27.99 4.15 11.44
C PRO A 187 -27.56 4.04 9.98
N GLU A 188 -27.72 5.12 9.24
CA GLU A 188 -27.13 5.31 7.92
C GLU A 188 -25.90 6.20 8.11
N LEU A 189 -24.78 5.83 7.49
CA LEU A 189 -23.57 6.64 7.55
C LEU A 189 -23.88 7.99 6.92
N SER A 190 -23.77 9.05 7.70
CA SER A 190 -24.07 10.41 7.28
C SER A 190 -23.05 11.37 7.88
N VAL A 191 -22.01 11.62 7.13
CA VAL A 191 -20.95 12.55 7.52
C VAL A 191 -21.12 13.81 6.65
N PRO A 192 -21.48 14.96 7.26
CA PRO A 192 -21.58 16.22 6.51
C PRO A 192 -20.26 16.56 5.82
N ASP A 193 -20.34 17.15 4.65
CA ASP A 193 -19.19 17.61 3.85
C ASP A 193 -18.21 16.50 3.44
N TYR A 194 -18.58 15.23 3.63
CA TYR A 194 -17.82 14.10 3.12
C TYR A 194 -18.27 13.73 1.70
N ALA A 195 -17.28 13.31 0.90
CA ALA A 195 -17.47 12.97 -0.50
C ALA A 195 -18.68 12.04 -0.72
N GLU A 196 -19.51 12.43 -1.65
CA GLU A 196 -20.62 11.63 -2.16
C GLU A 196 -20.16 10.23 -2.61
N PRO A 197 -21.07 9.26 -2.79
CA PRO A 197 -20.76 7.97 -3.36
C PRO A 197 -19.92 8.09 -4.64
N VAL A 198 -19.05 7.13 -4.86
CA VAL A 198 -18.03 7.13 -5.95
C VAL A 198 -18.60 7.50 -7.31
N GLU A 199 -19.85 7.10 -7.59
CA GLU A 199 -20.53 7.34 -8.87
C GLU A 199 -21.00 8.78 -9.06
N SER A 200 -21.06 9.57 -7.99
CA SER A 200 -21.55 10.96 -8.00
C SER A 200 -20.50 11.99 -7.59
N ILE A 201 -19.25 11.56 -7.33
CA ILE A 201 -18.16 12.49 -7.00
C ILE A 201 -17.86 13.37 -8.22
N PRO A 202 -18.06 14.70 -8.13
CA PRO A 202 -17.71 15.60 -9.21
C PRO A 202 -16.22 15.53 -9.50
N GLN A 203 -15.82 15.37 -10.75
CA GLN A 203 -14.43 15.33 -11.15
C GLN A 203 -13.64 16.57 -10.73
N ALA A 204 -14.30 17.72 -10.64
CA ALA A 204 -13.74 18.97 -10.13
C ALA A 204 -13.43 18.94 -8.62
N GLY A 205 -14.02 18.03 -7.87
CA GLY A 205 -13.78 17.87 -6.42
C GLY A 205 -12.61 16.96 -6.07
N LEU A 206 -12.11 16.18 -7.03
CA LEU A 206 -10.89 15.42 -6.81
C LEU A 206 -9.69 16.35 -6.84
N PRO A 207 -8.73 16.03 -6.08
CA PRO A 207 -7.81 16.86 -5.34
C PRO A 207 -6.99 17.82 -6.21
N SER A 208 -7.62 18.84 -6.78
CA SER A 208 -6.88 20.03 -7.22
C SER A 208 -6.02 20.61 -6.09
N LEU A 209 -6.38 20.34 -4.83
CA LEU A 209 -5.61 20.68 -3.63
C LEU A 209 -4.50 19.68 -3.34
N ALA A 210 -4.61 18.43 -3.78
CA ALA A 210 -3.65 17.37 -3.49
C ALA A 210 -2.61 17.15 -4.62
N VAL A 211 -2.69 17.93 -5.73
CA VAL A 211 -1.83 17.70 -6.90
C VAL A 211 -1.26 19.01 -7.39
N ARG A 212 0.07 19.15 -7.35
CA ARG A 212 0.81 20.31 -7.81
C ARG A 212 2.07 19.92 -8.57
N GLN A 213 2.66 20.86 -9.29
CA GLN A 213 3.90 20.65 -10.02
C GLN A 213 4.86 21.81 -9.84
N LEU A 214 6.15 21.51 -9.71
CA LEU A 214 7.21 22.47 -9.79
C LEU A 214 7.48 22.82 -11.25
N THR A 215 7.27 24.06 -11.64
CA THR A 215 7.74 24.57 -12.94
C THR A 215 9.21 24.93 -12.85
N ALA A 216 9.98 24.51 -13.86
CA ALA A 216 11.37 24.91 -13.98
C ALA A 216 11.49 26.45 -13.94
N LYS A 217 12.49 26.90 -13.20
CA LYS A 217 12.83 28.30 -12.94
C LYS A 217 12.71 29.19 -14.17
N GLU A 218 11.57 29.85 -14.38
CA GLU A 218 11.55 31.15 -15.07
C GLU A 218 10.14 31.76 -14.95
N GLY A 219 10.03 32.73 -14.04
CA GLY A 219 8.94 33.70 -14.00
C GLY A 219 7.63 33.19 -13.37
N ALA A 220 7.18 33.87 -12.34
CA ALA A 220 5.95 33.68 -11.61
C ALA A 220 4.71 33.61 -12.53
N GLY A 221 4.41 32.42 -13.02
CA GLY A 221 3.15 32.04 -13.63
C GLY A 221 2.63 30.81 -12.91
N GLU A 222 1.30 30.65 -12.83
CA GLU A 222 0.72 29.40 -12.35
C GLU A 222 1.33 28.22 -13.11
N PRO A 223 1.69 27.12 -12.41
CA PRO A 223 2.29 25.96 -13.04
C PRO A 223 1.39 25.44 -14.15
N GLU A 224 1.86 25.50 -15.39
CA GLU A 224 1.08 25.00 -16.52
C GLU A 224 0.92 23.48 -16.39
N ARG A 225 -0.33 23.03 -16.33
CA ARG A 225 -0.68 21.60 -16.34
C ARG A 225 -0.07 20.83 -17.51
N ALA A 226 0.21 21.50 -18.61
CA ALA A 226 0.84 20.93 -19.79
C ALA A 226 2.22 20.31 -19.55
N SER A 227 2.87 20.65 -18.45
CA SER A 227 4.16 20.08 -18.08
C SER A 227 4.07 18.86 -17.13
N LEU A 228 2.88 18.55 -16.57
CA LEU A 228 2.64 17.32 -15.80
C LEU A 228 2.66 16.09 -16.70
N ARG A 229 3.27 15.03 -16.24
CA ARG A 229 3.31 13.74 -16.91
C ARG A 229 2.33 12.75 -16.29
N LEU A 230 2.59 12.35 -15.06
CA LEU A 230 1.77 11.37 -14.34
C LEU A 230 0.43 11.96 -13.87
N LEU A 231 0.45 13.22 -13.45
CA LEU A 231 -0.72 13.89 -12.86
C LEU A 231 -1.57 14.68 -13.88
N ARG A 232 -1.20 14.66 -15.17
CA ARG A 232 -1.82 15.50 -16.21
C ARG A 232 -3.32 15.33 -16.39
N ARG A 233 -3.84 14.12 -16.16
CA ARG A 233 -5.27 13.81 -16.31
C ARG A 233 -6.07 13.90 -15.03
N ILE A 234 -5.40 13.87 -13.87
CA ILE A 234 -6.07 13.87 -12.57
C ILE A 234 -6.83 15.17 -12.34
N GLY A 235 -8.13 15.05 -12.04
CA GLY A 235 -9.03 16.20 -11.88
C GLY A 235 -9.37 16.94 -13.20
N VAL A 236 -9.01 16.39 -14.36
CA VAL A 236 -9.33 16.91 -15.70
C VAL A 236 -10.18 15.92 -16.48
N VAL A 237 -9.82 14.65 -16.42
CA VAL A 237 -10.47 13.55 -17.15
C VAL A 237 -11.32 12.76 -16.16
N ASP A 238 -12.53 12.40 -16.56
CA ASP A 238 -13.40 11.53 -15.76
C ASP A 238 -12.75 10.15 -15.56
N PRO A 239 -12.30 9.78 -14.33
CA PRO A 239 -11.64 8.52 -14.07
C PRO A 239 -12.58 7.31 -14.14
N THR A 240 -13.89 7.53 -14.30
CA THR A 240 -14.89 6.45 -14.41
C THR A 240 -15.26 6.14 -15.86
N SER A 241 -14.74 6.93 -16.83
CA SER A 241 -15.10 6.83 -18.25
C SER A 241 -13.93 6.45 -19.15
N LEU A 242 -13.99 5.25 -19.73
CA LEU A 242 -13.05 4.82 -20.78
C LEU A 242 -13.11 5.75 -22.01
N VAL A 243 -14.28 6.30 -22.33
CA VAL A 243 -14.45 7.21 -23.48
C VAL A 243 -13.66 8.49 -23.22
N ALA A 244 -13.84 9.13 -22.05
CA ALA A 244 -13.12 10.34 -21.68
C ALA A 244 -11.60 10.10 -21.64
N TYR A 245 -11.16 8.96 -21.13
CA TYR A 245 -9.74 8.58 -21.15
C TYR A 245 -9.18 8.51 -22.57
N ARG A 246 -9.91 7.87 -23.53
CA ARG A 246 -9.51 7.78 -24.94
C ARG A 246 -9.46 9.13 -25.63
N GLU A 247 -10.46 9.98 -25.39
CA GLU A 247 -10.50 11.35 -25.92
C GLU A 247 -9.33 12.20 -25.43
N ALA A 248 -8.82 11.93 -24.22
CA ALA A 248 -7.62 12.54 -23.66
C ALA A 248 -6.30 11.86 -24.12
N GLY A 249 -6.32 11.05 -25.19
CA GLY A 249 -5.15 10.38 -25.76
C GLY A 249 -4.83 9.02 -25.15
N GLY A 250 -5.69 8.47 -24.30
CA GLY A 250 -5.51 7.14 -23.71
C GLY A 250 -5.49 6.02 -24.76
N TYR A 251 -4.76 4.95 -24.46
CA TYR A 251 -4.45 3.80 -25.33
C TYR A 251 -3.58 4.11 -26.56
N ALA A 252 -3.14 5.36 -26.75
CA ALA A 252 -2.17 5.68 -27.80
C ALA A 252 -0.81 5.03 -27.53
N ALA A 253 -0.40 4.93 -26.26
CA ALA A 253 0.84 4.27 -25.89
C ALA A 253 0.79 2.75 -26.16
N LEU A 254 -0.34 2.09 -25.87
CA LEU A 254 -0.51 0.67 -26.19
C LEU A 254 -0.45 0.43 -27.70
N LEU A 255 -1.16 1.24 -28.51
CA LEU A 255 -1.11 1.11 -29.96
C LEU A 255 0.33 1.25 -30.49
N ARG A 256 1.06 2.26 -30.02
CA ARG A 256 2.47 2.45 -30.40
C ARG A 256 3.34 1.29 -29.94
N ALA A 257 3.15 0.78 -28.71
CA ALA A 257 3.90 -0.38 -28.21
C ALA A 257 3.71 -1.61 -29.11
N LEU A 258 2.47 -1.88 -29.54
CA LEU A 258 2.13 -2.97 -30.45
C LEU A 258 2.73 -2.77 -31.86
N ASP A 259 2.85 -1.53 -32.32
CA ASP A 259 3.44 -1.20 -33.62
C ASP A 259 4.97 -1.33 -33.63
N ILE A 260 5.67 -0.92 -32.57
CA ILE A 260 7.14 -1.00 -32.50
C ILE A 260 7.65 -2.39 -32.09
N GLY A 261 6.82 -3.18 -31.42
CA GLY A 261 7.14 -4.54 -30.98
C GLY A 261 7.73 -4.63 -29.57
N ALA A 262 7.57 -5.80 -28.96
CA ALA A 262 7.91 -6.04 -27.55
C ALA A 262 9.39 -5.78 -27.20
N GLU A 263 10.33 -6.14 -28.10
CA GLU A 263 11.76 -5.91 -27.91
C GLU A 263 12.08 -4.41 -27.90
N ALA A 264 11.56 -3.65 -28.88
CA ALA A 264 11.77 -2.22 -28.95
C ALA A 264 11.16 -1.49 -27.74
N VAL A 265 10.04 -1.93 -27.20
CA VAL A 265 9.49 -1.39 -25.94
C VAL A 265 10.48 -1.59 -24.78
N ARG A 266 11.09 -2.77 -24.64
CA ARG A 266 12.10 -3.03 -23.59
C ARG A 266 13.34 -2.16 -23.79
N ASP A 267 13.76 -1.93 -25.03
CA ASP A 267 14.91 -1.08 -25.37
C ASP A 267 14.62 0.39 -25.01
N GLU A 268 13.41 0.90 -25.29
CA GLU A 268 13.01 2.24 -24.89
C GLU A 268 12.99 2.39 -23.36
N VAL A 269 12.44 1.41 -22.62
CA VAL A 269 12.44 1.41 -21.16
C VAL A 269 13.88 1.32 -20.60
N THR A 270 14.76 0.58 -21.26
CA THR A 270 16.18 0.51 -20.86
C THR A 270 16.91 1.82 -21.13
N THR A 271 16.70 2.40 -22.31
CA THR A 271 17.27 3.69 -22.72
C THR A 271 16.81 4.84 -21.82
N SER A 272 15.57 4.78 -21.35
CA SER A 272 15.01 5.78 -20.41
C SER A 272 15.71 5.80 -19.06
N LYS A 273 16.44 4.74 -18.70
CA LYS A 273 17.06 4.53 -17.38
C LYS A 273 16.04 4.60 -16.22
N LEU A 274 14.78 4.28 -16.49
CA LEU A 274 13.73 4.30 -15.47
C LEU A 274 14.08 3.40 -14.28
N MET A 275 14.28 4.00 -13.12
CA MET A 275 14.44 3.30 -11.85
C MET A 275 13.07 3.07 -11.19
N GLY A 276 12.91 1.95 -10.49
CA GLY A 276 11.68 1.64 -9.75
C GLY A 276 11.31 2.73 -8.75
N ARG A 277 10.03 3.12 -8.71
CA ARG A 277 9.47 4.22 -7.89
C ARG A 277 8.88 3.75 -6.54
N GLY A 278 8.87 2.45 -6.29
CA GLY A 278 8.35 1.86 -5.05
C GLY A 278 9.33 1.80 -3.87
N GLY A 279 10.46 2.53 -3.93
CA GLY A 279 11.45 2.63 -2.85
C GLY A 279 12.77 1.88 -3.11
N ALA A 280 12.75 0.71 -3.73
CA ALA A 280 13.96 -0.11 -3.96
C ALA A 280 14.87 0.37 -5.11
N ALA A 281 14.39 1.27 -5.96
CA ALA A 281 15.13 1.88 -7.06
C ALA A 281 15.89 0.88 -7.98
N PHE A 282 15.26 -0.26 -8.33
CA PHE A 282 15.87 -1.22 -9.26
C PHE A 282 15.61 -0.81 -10.73
N PRO A 283 16.58 -0.95 -11.67
CA PRO A 283 16.40 -0.58 -13.08
C PRO A 283 15.26 -1.40 -13.74
N THR A 284 14.20 -0.72 -14.23
CA THR A 284 12.98 -1.33 -14.76
C THR A 284 13.25 -2.12 -16.04
N GLY A 285 14.00 -1.56 -16.99
CA GLY A 285 14.34 -2.23 -18.25
C GLY A 285 15.09 -3.54 -18.02
N ARG A 286 16.07 -3.54 -17.08
CA ARG A 286 16.81 -4.76 -16.70
C ARG A 286 15.88 -5.84 -16.11
N LYS A 287 14.92 -5.44 -15.27
CA LYS A 287 13.93 -6.37 -14.70
C LYS A 287 13.04 -6.98 -15.79
N TRP A 288 12.59 -6.19 -16.75
CA TRP A 288 11.75 -6.64 -17.85
C TRP A 288 12.47 -7.60 -18.79
N SER A 289 13.70 -7.27 -19.20
CA SER A 289 14.52 -8.17 -20.01
C SER A 289 14.79 -9.50 -19.31
N ALA A 290 15.11 -9.46 -18.00
CA ALA A 290 15.36 -10.67 -17.21
C ALA A 290 14.14 -11.62 -17.15
N VAL A 291 12.90 -11.12 -17.18
CA VAL A 291 11.69 -11.96 -17.27
C VAL A 291 11.45 -12.42 -18.69
N ALA A 292 11.55 -11.53 -19.69
CA ALA A 292 11.30 -11.86 -21.08
C ALA A 292 12.22 -12.99 -21.61
N GLU A 293 13.45 -13.09 -21.09
CA GLU A 293 14.45 -14.09 -21.45
C GLU A 293 14.25 -15.45 -20.77
N GLN A 294 13.33 -15.57 -19.77
CA GLN A 294 13.10 -16.84 -19.10
C GLN A 294 12.39 -17.84 -20.01
N PRO A 295 12.89 -19.09 -20.10
CA PRO A 295 12.25 -20.11 -20.94
C PRO A 295 10.98 -20.72 -20.33
N ALA A 296 10.81 -20.61 -19.02
CA ALA A 296 9.69 -21.21 -18.31
C ALA A 296 8.41 -20.38 -18.50
N GLN A 297 7.33 -21.01 -18.95
CA GLN A 297 6.02 -20.37 -19.17
C GLN A 297 4.97 -20.89 -18.17
N PRO A 298 3.88 -20.13 -17.90
CA PRO A 298 3.64 -18.74 -18.34
C PRO A 298 4.50 -17.73 -17.55
N HIS A 299 4.64 -16.50 -18.06
CA HIS A 299 5.13 -15.36 -17.31
C HIS A 299 3.96 -14.61 -16.66
N TYR A 300 4.19 -14.06 -15.45
CA TYR A 300 3.21 -13.28 -14.71
C TYR A 300 3.67 -11.84 -14.52
N LEU A 301 2.70 -10.92 -14.54
CA LEU A 301 2.89 -9.53 -14.17
C LEU A 301 2.17 -9.25 -12.84
N ILE A 302 2.82 -8.56 -11.91
CA ILE A 302 2.16 -8.04 -10.71
C ILE A 302 2.38 -6.52 -10.64
N CYS A 303 1.28 -5.78 -10.59
CA CYS A 303 1.31 -4.41 -10.12
C CYS A 303 1.25 -4.42 -8.59
N ASN A 304 2.33 -3.98 -7.95
CA ASN A 304 2.39 -3.79 -6.52
C ASN A 304 1.80 -2.42 -6.16
N ALA A 305 0.55 -2.43 -5.76
CA ALA A 305 -0.22 -1.29 -5.29
C ALA A 305 -0.51 -1.38 -3.77
N ASP A 306 0.34 -2.11 -3.02
CA ASP A 306 0.34 -2.16 -1.56
C ASP A 306 1.15 -0.98 -1.00
N GLU A 307 0.59 0.21 -1.12
CA GLU A 307 1.17 1.47 -0.66
C GLU A 307 0.85 1.69 0.81
N SER A 308 1.59 1.05 1.70
CA SER A 308 1.30 1.02 3.14
C SER A 308 2.36 1.72 4.01
N GLU A 309 3.39 2.31 3.42
CA GLU A 309 4.41 3.11 4.11
C GLU A 309 3.79 4.37 4.72
N PRO A 310 3.92 4.65 6.03
CA PRO A 310 3.41 5.88 6.63
C PRO A 310 3.90 7.15 5.92
N GLY A 311 2.95 8.01 5.56
CA GLY A 311 3.22 9.22 4.80
C GLY A 311 3.12 9.07 3.28
N THR A 312 2.96 7.86 2.73
CA THR A 312 2.85 7.61 1.29
C THR A 312 1.39 7.51 0.84
N PHE A 313 1.03 8.21 -0.26
CA PHE A 313 -0.32 8.20 -0.83
C PHE A 313 -0.35 8.57 -2.34
N LYS A 314 0.80 8.58 -3.02
CA LYS A 314 0.92 8.93 -4.43
C LYS A 314 0.27 7.90 -5.37
N ASP A 315 0.43 6.61 -5.05
CA ASP A 315 -0.14 5.53 -5.85
C ASP A 315 -1.67 5.48 -5.71
N ARG A 316 -2.20 5.81 -4.51
CA ARG A 316 -3.64 6.02 -4.31
C ARG A 316 -4.19 7.09 -5.25
N VAL A 317 -3.54 8.26 -5.30
CA VAL A 317 -3.96 9.38 -6.15
C VAL A 317 -3.98 8.97 -7.63
N LEU A 318 -2.97 8.21 -8.08
CA LEU A 318 -2.92 7.70 -9.46
C LEU A 318 -4.03 6.68 -9.73
N MET A 319 -4.26 5.73 -8.82
CA MET A 319 -5.28 4.70 -8.97
C MET A 319 -6.71 5.26 -8.93
N GLU A 320 -6.93 6.26 -8.09
CA GLU A 320 -8.23 6.93 -7.99
C GLU A 320 -8.47 7.92 -9.13
N GLY A 321 -7.44 8.63 -9.57
CA GLY A 321 -7.56 9.72 -10.54
C GLY A 321 -7.34 9.32 -12.00
N ASP A 322 -6.63 8.22 -12.27
CA ASP A 322 -6.30 7.77 -13.64
C ASP A 322 -6.21 6.24 -13.76
N PRO A 323 -7.26 5.48 -13.36
CA PRO A 323 -7.22 4.03 -13.30
C PRO A 323 -7.02 3.37 -14.66
N PHE A 324 -7.53 3.95 -15.75
CA PHE A 324 -7.35 3.42 -17.11
C PHE A 324 -5.90 3.49 -17.58
N ALA A 325 -5.16 4.51 -17.17
CA ALA A 325 -3.73 4.62 -17.47
C ALA A 325 -2.94 3.46 -16.84
N LEU A 326 -3.30 3.04 -15.63
CA LEU A 326 -2.66 1.89 -15.00
C LEU A 326 -2.98 0.59 -15.74
N VAL A 327 -4.22 0.40 -16.19
CA VAL A 327 -4.62 -0.76 -17.01
C VAL A 327 -3.84 -0.78 -18.34
N GLU A 328 -3.73 0.35 -19.03
CA GLU A 328 -2.93 0.49 -20.25
C GLU A 328 -1.46 0.18 -20.01
N ALA A 329 -0.86 0.76 -18.97
CA ALA A 329 0.55 0.56 -18.62
C ALA A 329 0.86 -0.91 -18.27
N MET A 330 -0.01 -1.58 -17.53
CA MET A 330 0.10 -3.01 -17.25
C MET A 330 0.02 -3.85 -18.53
N THR A 331 -0.86 -3.48 -19.45
CA THR A 331 -1.00 -4.19 -20.75
C THR A 331 0.28 -4.05 -21.59
N ILE A 332 0.89 -2.85 -21.63
CA ILE A 332 2.18 -2.63 -22.29
C ILE A 332 3.30 -3.44 -21.63
N ALA A 333 3.36 -3.42 -20.30
CA ALA A 333 4.37 -4.19 -19.55
C ALA A 333 4.24 -5.70 -19.81
N ALA A 334 3.01 -6.23 -19.86
CA ALA A 334 2.75 -7.62 -20.17
C ALA A 334 3.17 -7.98 -21.60
N TYR A 335 2.84 -7.13 -22.58
CA TYR A 335 3.27 -7.31 -23.97
C TYR A 335 4.80 -7.35 -24.07
N ALA A 336 5.48 -6.39 -23.45
CA ALA A 336 6.93 -6.28 -23.49
C ALA A 336 7.66 -7.45 -22.83
N THR A 337 7.07 -8.07 -21.80
CA THR A 337 7.71 -9.13 -20.98
C THR A 337 7.18 -10.54 -21.29
N GLY A 338 6.22 -10.66 -22.23
CA GLY A 338 5.62 -11.94 -22.60
C GLY A 338 4.69 -12.51 -21.50
N CYS A 339 4.16 -11.67 -20.63
CA CYS A 339 3.20 -12.09 -19.61
C CYS A 339 1.81 -12.27 -20.21
N SER A 340 1.15 -13.37 -19.88
CA SER A 340 -0.22 -13.67 -20.33
C SER A 340 -1.28 -13.39 -19.28
N TYR A 341 -0.88 -13.19 -18.01
CA TYR A 341 -1.78 -12.94 -16.90
C TYR A 341 -1.14 -11.96 -15.89
N GLY A 342 -1.94 -11.03 -15.38
CA GLY A 342 -1.54 -10.03 -14.43
C GLY A 342 -2.37 -10.02 -13.15
N TYR A 343 -1.74 -9.61 -12.07
CA TYR A 343 -2.40 -9.31 -10.80
C TYR A 343 -2.19 -7.83 -10.45
N LEU A 344 -3.27 -7.16 -10.12
CA LEU A 344 -3.25 -5.81 -9.57
C LEU A 344 -3.54 -5.93 -8.07
N TYR A 345 -2.50 -5.91 -7.24
CA TYR A 345 -2.63 -6.09 -5.80
C TYR A 345 -2.74 -4.74 -5.11
N VAL A 346 -3.95 -4.43 -4.64
CA VAL A 346 -4.31 -3.15 -3.98
C VAL A 346 -4.48 -3.38 -2.49
N ARG A 347 -3.92 -2.51 -1.66
CA ARG A 347 -4.13 -2.60 -0.21
C ARG A 347 -5.61 -2.48 0.17
N GLY A 348 -6.00 -3.18 1.25
CA GLY A 348 -7.39 -3.30 1.68
C GLY A 348 -8.04 -1.98 2.09
N GLU A 349 -7.23 -1.01 2.52
CA GLU A 349 -7.65 0.30 3.03
C GLU A 349 -7.97 1.34 1.95
N TYR A 350 -7.86 0.96 0.64
CA TYR A 350 -8.19 1.84 -0.48
C TYR A 350 -9.50 1.42 -1.20
N PRO A 351 -10.66 1.60 -0.55
CA PRO A 351 -11.95 1.16 -1.13
C PRO A 351 -12.29 1.88 -2.44
N LEU A 352 -12.03 3.19 -2.55
CA LEU A 352 -12.28 3.97 -3.76
C LEU A 352 -11.41 3.52 -4.93
N ALA A 353 -10.10 3.33 -4.70
CA ALA A 353 -9.18 2.82 -5.72
C ALA A 353 -9.62 1.44 -6.20
N THR A 354 -10.00 0.53 -5.27
CA THR A 354 -10.51 -0.81 -5.60
C THR A 354 -11.75 -0.73 -6.51
N THR A 355 -12.69 0.15 -6.20
CA THR A 355 -13.93 0.34 -6.99
C THR A 355 -13.62 0.88 -8.38
N ARG A 356 -12.80 1.93 -8.49
CA ARG A 356 -12.45 2.56 -9.78
C ARG A 356 -11.63 1.63 -10.68
N LEU A 357 -10.66 0.93 -10.10
CA LEU A 357 -9.88 -0.07 -10.85
C LEU A 357 -10.75 -1.24 -11.31
N GLY A 358 -11.66 -1.72 -10.47
CA GLY A 358 -12.63 -2.75 -10.85
C GLY A 358 -13.49 -2.33 -12.05
N SER A 359 -14.00 -1.09 -12.03
CA SER A 359 -14.75 -0.51 -13.15
C SER A 359 -13.89 -0.36 -14.40
N ALA A 360 -12.65 0.12 -14.27
CA ALA A 360 -11.73 0.28 -15.41
C ALA A 360 -11.39 -1.05 -16.07
N LEU A 361 -11.12 -2.09 -15.28
CA LEU A 361 -10.87 -3.45 -15.77
C LEU A 361 -12.10 -4.01 -16.51
N HIS A 362 -13.30 -3.81 -15.97
CA HIS A 362 -14.54 -4.25 -16.59
C HIS A 362 -14.75 -3.58 -17.96
N GLN A 363 -14.67 -2.24 -18.03
CA GLN A 363 -14.82 -1.48 -19.27
C GLN A 363 -13.73 -1.83 -20.30
N ALA A 364 -12.49 -2.06 -19.86
CA ALA A 364 -11.40 -2.48 -20.75
C ALA A 364 -11.66 -3.87 -21.38
N ARG A 365 -12.23 -4.81 -20.61
CA ARG A 365 -12.64 -6.12 -21.13
C ARG A 365 -13.78 -6.00 -22.14
N GLU A 366 -14.82 -5.23 -21.82
CA GLU A 366 -15.94 -4.99 -22.75
C GLU A 366 -15.47 -4.34 -24.07
N ALA A 367 -14.45 -3.50 -24.01
CA ALA A 367 -13.87 -2.82 -25.17
C ALA A 367 -12.83 -3.69 -25.94
N GLY A 368 -12.58 -4.94 -25.51
CA GLY A 368 -11.59 -5.83 -26.13
C GLY A 368 -10.12 -5.40 -25.93
N LEU A 369 -9.87 -4.60 -24.89
CA LEU A 369 -8.53 -4.12 -24.52
C LEU A 369 -7.87 -4.99 -23.44
N LEU A 370 -8.63 -5.90 -22.85
CA LEU A 370 -8.24 -6.94 -21.92
C LEU A 370 -9.05 -8.19 -22.14
N GLY A 371 -8.59 -9.31 -21.57
CA GLY A 371 -9.26 -10.60 -21.60
C GLY A 371 -8.45 -11.66 -22.33
N GLY A 372 -8.88 -12.93 -22.26
CA GLY A 372 -8.22 -14.08 -22.86
C GLY A 372 -8.31 -14.16 -24.39
N THR A 373 -8.59 -13.03 -25.07
CA THR A 373 -8.73 -12.94 -26.53
C THR A 373 -7.60 -12.11 -27.14
N ASP A 374 -7.51 -12.14 -28.46
CA ASP A 374 -6.52 -11.38 -29.23
C ASP A 374 -6.78 -9.86 -29.11
N ILE A 375 -6.00 -9.18 -28.27
CA ILE A 375 -6.13 -7.74 -28.02
C ILE A 375 -5.84 -6.98 -29.34
N LEU A 376 -6.83 -6.22 -29.79
CA LEU A 376 -6.76 -5.38 -31.00
C LEU A 376 -6.34 -6.14 -32.27
N GLY A 377 -6.52 -7.47 -32.35
CA GLY A 377 -6.15 -8.28 -33.50
C GLY A 377 -4.63 -8.41 -33.71
N ARG A 378 -3.84 -8.34 -32.66
CA ARG A 378 -2.37 -8.32 -32.73
C ARG A 378 -1.68 -9.62 -32.28
N GLY A 379 -2.43 -10.72 -32.08
CA GLY A 379 -1.87 -12.00 -31.64
C GLY A 379 -1.38 -12.00 -30.19
N PHE A 380 -1.85 -11.07 -29.37
CA PHE A 380 -1.50 -10.93 -27.96
C PHE A 380 -2.75 -11.01 -27.09
N ALA A 381 -2.67 -11.81 -26.04
CA ALA A 381 -3.74 -11.97 -25.04
C ALA A 381 -3.20 -11.71 -23.64
N PHE A 382 -3.92 -10.91 -22.87
CA PHE A 382 -3.57 -10.57 -21.48
C PHE A 382 -4.83 -10.23 -20.69
N ASP A 383 -4.91 -10.70 -19.46
CA ASP A 383 -5.96 -10.30 -18.53
C ASP A 383 -5.39 -9.95 -17.16
N ILE A 384 -6.11 -9.13 -16.41
CA ILE A 384 -5.71 -8.63 -15.09
C ILE A 384 -6.74 -9.03 -14.05
N GLU A 385 -6.30 -9.67 -12.97
CA GLU A 385 -7.10 -9.93 -11.80
C GLU A 385 -6.81 -8.89 -10.71
N LEU A 386 -7.88 -8.23 -10.21
CA LEU A 386 -7.78 -7.34 -9.06
C LEU A 386 -7.74 -8.14 -7.78
N ARG A 387 -6.68 -8.00 -7.00
CA ARG A 387 -6.52 -8.62 -5.68
C ARG A 387 -6.49 -7.56 -4.59
N ARG A 388 -7.41 -7.69 -3.64
CA ARG A 388 -7.46 -6.83 -2.46
C ARG A 388 -6.64 -7.44 -1.34
N GLY A 389 -5.67 -6.68 -0.80
CA GLY A 389 -5.00 -6.97 0.46
C GLY A 389 -5.95 -6.81 1.66
N ALA A 390 -5.45 -7.02 2.85
CA ALA A 390 -6.26 -6.99 4.06
C ALA A 390 -5.56 -6.33 5.27
N GLY A 391 -4.74 -5.30 5.00
CA GLY A 391 -4.01 -4.57 6.05
C GLY A 391 -2.76 -5.32 6.53
N ALA A 392 -1.68 -5.26 5.73
CA ALA A 392 -0.36 -5.77 6.10
C ALA A 392 0.72 -5.10 5.23
N TYR A 393 1.44 -4.13 5.79
CA TYR A 393 2.56 -3.42 5.13
C TYR A 393 3.60 -4.37 4.53
N ILE A 394 3.87 -5.49 5.20
CA ILE A 394 4.84 -6.48 4.71
C ILE A 394 4.48 -7.03 3.32
N CYS A 395 3.20 -7.01 2.91
CA CYS A 395 2.78 -7.44 1.58
C CYS A 395 3.26 -6.50 0.46
N GLY A 396 3.80 -5.32 0.78
CA GLY A 396 4.57 -4.49 -0.15
C GLY A 396 5.93 -5.10 -0.55
N GLU A 397 6.47 -6.04 0.23
CA GLU A 397 7.65 -6.81 -0.15
C GLU A 397 7.27 -7.85 -1.23
N GLU A 398 8.04 -7.88 -2.33
CA GLU A 398 7.68 -8.60 -3.56
C GLU A 398 7.36 -10.09 -3.37
N THR A 399 8.03 -10.79 -2.44
CA THR A 399 7.82 -12.23 -2.19
C THR A 399 6.72 -12.48 -1.15
N ALA A 400 6.52 -11.58 -0.21
CA ALA A 400 5.37 -11.59 0.70
C ALA A 400 4.06 -11.36 -0.07
N LEU A 401 4.06 -10.42 -1.03
CA LEU A 401 2.96 -10.19 -1.96
C LEU A 401 2.62 -11.46 -2.76
N ILE A 402 3.63 -12.16 -3.30
CA ILE A 402 3.43 -13.44 -3.99
C ILE A 402 2.77 -14.46 -3.05
N ASN A 403 3.27 -14.60 -1.80
CA ASN A 403 2.66 -15.50 -0.83
C ASN A 403 1.20 -15.15 -0.53
N SER A 404 0.89 -13.87 -0.42
CA SER A 404 -0.49 -13.39 -0.22
C SER A 404 -1.41 -13.79 -1.39
N ILE A 405 -0.99 -13.59 -2.64
CA ILE A 405 -1.75 -14.02 -3.83
C ILE A 405 -1.93 -15.54 -3.85
N GLU A 406 -0.90 -16.29 -3.50
CA GLU A 406 -0.94 -17.76 -3.46
C GLU A 406 -1.78 -18.32 -2.29
N GLY A 407 -2.31 -17.47 -1.40
CA GLY A 407 -3.15 -17.87 -0.26
C GLY A 407 -2.35 -18.39 0.93
N TYR A 408 -1.14 -17.88 1.12
CA TYR A 408 -0.31 -18.06 2.31
C TYR A 408 -0.29 -16.78 3.15
N ARG A 409 0.30 -16.86 4.33
CA ARG A 409 0.65 -15.66 5.10
C ARG A 409 1.61 -14.80 4.28
N GLY A 410 1.48 -13.49 4.38
CA GLY A 410 2.34 -12.52 3.71
C GLY A 410 3.77 -12.49 4.26
N GLU A 411 4.46 -13.62 4.24
CA GLU A 411 5.82 -13.77 4.74
C GLU A 411 6.82 -13.73 3.57
N PRO A 412 7.94 -12.99 3.68
CA PRO A 412 8.97 -12.97 2.65
C PRO A 412 9.61 -14.34 2.40
N ARG A 413 10.01 -14.59 1.16
CA ARG A 413 10.82 -15.77 0.78
C ARG A 413 12.31 -15.41 0.81
N ASN A 414 13.17 -16.40 1.08
CA ASN A 414 14.60 -16.23 0.91
C ASN A 414 14.96 -16.01 -0.57
N LYS A 415 15.86 -15.09 -0.82
CA LYS A 415 16.40 -14.80 -2.14
C LYS A 415 17.91 -15.08 -2.16
N PRO A 416 18.51 -15.71 -3.17
CA PRO A 416 17.91 -16.29 -4.38
C PRO A 416 17.07 -17.57 -4.12
N PRO A 417 16.13 -17.96 -5.03
CA PRO A 417 15.89 -17.36 -6.35
C PRO A 417 15.10 -16.05 -6.27
N PHE A 418 15.30 -15.16 -7.25
CA PHE A 418 14.55 -13.91 -7.39
C PHE A 418 13.25 -14.15 -8.18
N PRO A 419 12.19 -13.34 -7.97
CA PRO A 419 10.90 -13.48 -8.66
C PRO A 419 10.97 -13.48 -10.19
N VAL A 420 11.95 -12.78 -10.77
CA VAL A 420 12.18 -12.76 -12.22
C VAL A 420 12.48 -14.16 -12.80
N ALA A 421 12.97 -15.08 -11.98
CA ALA A 421 13.21 -16.47 -12.37
C ALA A 421 12.17 -17.43 -11.75
N VAL A 422 11.86 -17.29 -10.45
CA VAL A 422 10.96 -18.16 -9.70
C VAL A 422 10.08 -17.29 -8.78
N GLY A 423 8.99 -16.80 -9.31
CA GLY A 423 8.03 -15.93 -8.63
C GLY A 423 6.69 -16.61 -8.37
N LEU A 424 5.61 -15.98 -8.84
CA LEU A 424 4.23 -16.43 -8.64
C LEU A 424 4.03 -17.84 -9.24
N PHE A 425 3.49 -18.74 -8.44
CA PHE A 425 3.29 -20.16 -8.81
C PHE A 425 4.56 -20.88 -9.29
N GLY A 426 5.73 -20.40 -8.82
CA GLY A 426 7.02 -20.92 -9.25
C GLY A 426 7.42 -20.55 -10.69
N LYS A 427 6.82 -19.51 -11.25
CA LYS A 427 7.04 -19.06 -12.63
C LYS A 427 7.71 -17.68 -12.67
N PRO A 428 8.36 -17.32 -13.78
CA PRO A 428 8.94 -16.00 -13.94
C PRO A 428 7.90 -14.90 -13.75
N THR A 429 8.22 -13.92 -12.91
CA THR A 429 7.26 -12.88 -12.52
C THR A 429 7.94 -11.51 -12.52
N VAL A 430 7.37 -10.56 -13.25
CA VAL A 430 7.76 -9.16 -13.16
C VAL A 430 6.84 -8.44 -12.18
N ILE A 431 7.43 -7.70 -11.23
CA ILE A 431 6.70 -6.94 -10.21
C ILE A 431 7.12 -5.48 -10.30
N ASN A 432 6.17 -4.59 -10.52
CA ASN A 432 6.39 -3.15 -10.59
C ASN A 432 5.39 -2.38 -9.74
N ASN A 433 5.84 -1.26 -9.19
CA ASN A 433 5.01 -0.28 -8.51
C ASN A 433 4.14 0.52 -9.51
N VAL A 434 3.04 1.11 -9.05
CA VAL A 434 2.07 1.90 -9.83
C VAL A 434 2.75 3.05 -10.58
N GLU A 435 3.49 3.93 -9.87
CA GLU A 435 4.19 5.08 -10.47
C GLU A 435 5.21 4.63 -11.53
N THR A 436 5.89 3.50 -11.29
CA THR A 436 6.82 2.91 -12.26
C THR A 436 6.12 2.52 -13.55
N LEU A 437 4.97 1.85 -13.45
CA LEU A 437 4.19 1.40 -14.62
C LEU A 437 3.66 2.60 -15.41
N LEU A 438 3.07 3.59 -14.74
CA LEU A 438 2.54 4.77 -15.43
C LEU A 438 3.61 5.56 -16.18
N SER A 439 4.84 5.61 -15.66
CA SER A 439 5.97 6.27 -16.34
C SER A 439 6.28 5.66 -17.71
N VAL A 440 5.94 4.40 -17.93
CA VAL A 440 6.16 3.70 -19.22
C VAL A 440 5.32 4.29 -20.34
N LEU A 441 4.14 4.86 -20.05
CA LEU A 441 3.28 5.45 -21.07
C LEU A 441 4.02 6.56 -21.84
N ASP A 442 4.66 7.49 -21.11
CA ASP A 442 5.42 8.58 -21.72
C ASP A 442 6.69 8.07 -22.40
N ILE A 443 7.35 7.08 -21.81
CA ILE A 443 8.54 6.45 -22.44
C ILE A 443 8.20 5.86 -23.80
N VAL A 444 7.05 5.21 -23.92
CA VAL A 444 6.62 4.61 -25.20
C VAL A 444 6.20 5.68 -26.21
N ILE A 445 5.56 6.76 -25.77
CA ILE A 445 5.10 7.84 -26.66
C ILE A 445 6.28 8.71 -27.13
N ASP A 446 7.08 9.20 -26.20
CA ASP A 446 8.12 10.21 -26.46
C ASP A 446 9.47 9.58 -26.83
N GLY A 447 9.69 8.31 -26.45
CA GLY A 447 10.96 7.60 -26.55
C GLY A 447 11.80 7.67 -25.29
N GLY A 448 12.57 6.62 -25.01
CA GLY A 448 13.39 6.50 -23.81
C GLY A 448 14.46 7.59 -23.69
N ALA A 449 15.05 8.01 -24.80
CA ALA A 449 16.04 9.08 -24.80
C ALA A 449 15.45 10.45 -24.41
N ALA A 450 14.24 10.76 -24.86
CA ALA A 450 13.53 12.00 -24.49
C ALA A 450 13.17 11.98 -23.00
N TYR A 451 12.71 10.84 -22.48
CA TYR A 451 12.45 10.68 -21.05
C TYR A 451 13.73 10.87 -20.22
N ALA A 452 14.84 10.26 -20.65
CA ALA A 452 16.14 10.35 -19.96
C ALA A 452 16.77 11.75 -19.99
N ALA A 453 16.33 12.62 -20.89
CA ALA A 453 16.78 14.02 -20.96
C ALA A 453 16.20 14.88 -19.82
N SER A 454 15.15 14.44 -19.14
CA SER A 454 14.60 15.07 -17.94
C SER A 454 15.25 14.48 -16.69
N GLY A 455 15.52 15.30 -15.67
CA GLY A 455 16.19 14.90 -14.44
C GLY A 455 17.71 14.98 -14.55
N THR A 456 18.41 14.05 -13.86
CA THR A 456 19.88 13.94 -13.88
C THR A 456 20.33 12.70 -14.67
N PRO A 457 21.63 12.57 -15.00
CA PRO A 457 22.12 11.38 -15.71
C PRO A 457 21.90 10.04 -15.01
N GLU A 458 21.79 10.04 -13.67
CA GLU A 458 21.54 8.85 -12.84
C GLU A 458 20.09 8.73 -12.39
N SER A 459 19.40 9.86 -12.20
CA SER A 459 18.01 9.93 -11.76
C SER A 459 17.17 10.61 -12.84
N THR A 460 16.60 9.82 -13.76
CA THR A 460 15.91 10.31 -14.95
C THR A 460 14.40 10.48 -14.76
N GLY A 461 13.81 11.42 -15.53
CA GLY A 461 12.37 11.68 -15.54
C GLY A 461 11.89 12.52 -14.37
N THR A 462 10.63 12.35 -14.03
CA THR A 462 9.97 12.95 -12.85
C THR A 462 9.78 11.92 -11.74
N LYS A 463 9.49 12.42 -10.52
CA LYS A 463 9.07 11.60 -9.39
C LYS A 463 7.94 12.29 -8.65
N LEU A 464 7.02 11.48 -8.13
CA LEU A 464 5.99 11.94 -7.22
C LEU A 464 6.50 12.00 -5.78
N PHE A 465 6.18 13.09 -5.10
CA PHE A 465 6.45 13.29 -3.68
C PHE A 465 5.16 13.52 -2.93
N CYS A 466 5.03 12.83 -1.79
CA CYS A 466 3.92 12.97 -0.84
C CYS A 466 4.32 13.93 0.26
N LEU A 467 3.74 15.13 0.28
CA LEU A 467 3.99 16.14 1.30
C LEU A 467 2.88 16.15 2.33
N SER A 468 3.23 16.08 3.61
CA SER A 468 2.29 16.15 4.73
C SER A 468 2.97 16.65 6.00
N GLY A 469 2.22 16.74 7.09
CA GLY A 469 2.70 17.35 8.33
C GLY A 469 2.53 18.87 8.30
N TYR A 470 3.46 19.62 8.89
CA TYR A 470 3.42 21.07 8.99
C TYR A 470 3.85 21.78 7.71
N VAL A 471 3.11 21.55 6.62
CA VAL A 471 3.26 22.21 5.33
C VAL A 471 1.96 22.90 4.95
N ALA A 472 2.02 24.06 4.25
CA ALA A 472 0.83 24.88 3.99
C ALA A 472 -0.18 24.16 3.08
N GLU A 473 0.30 23.45 2.08
CA GLU A 473 -0.53 22.74 1.13
C GLU A 473 -0.08 21.28 1.02
N PRO A 474 -0.56 20.40 1.94
CA PRO A 474 -0.28 18.97 1.85
C PRO A 474 -0.81 18.38 0.55
N GLY A 475 -0.04 17.47 -0.10
CA GLY A 475 -0.47 16.90 -1.38
C GLY A 475 0.56 16.04 -2.07
N VAL A 476 0.26 15.65 -3.32
CA VAL A 476 1.19 14.95 -4.21
C VAL A 476 1.76 15.93 -5.23
N TYR A 477 3.08 15.97 -5.31
CA TYR A 477 3.82 16.90 -6.15
C TYR A 477 4.66 16.13 -7.17
N GLU A 478 4.48 16.41 -8.45
CA GLU A 478 5.30 15.86 -9.53
C GLU A 478 6.42 16.83 -9.86
N VAL A 479 7.66 16.46 -9.56
CA VAL A 479 8.82 17.29 -9.84
C VAL A 479 9.88 16.51 -10.65
N PRO A 480 10.64 17.17 -11.53
CA PRO A 480 11.78 16.54 -12.17
C PRO A 480 12.85 16.21 -11.12
N PHE A 481 13.57 15.12 -11.32
CA PHE A 481 14.73 14.85 -10.49
C PHE A 481 15.75 15.98 -10.58
N GLY A 482 16.35 16.34 -9.45
CA GLY A 482 17.26 17.47 -9.33
C GLY A 482 16.64 18.72 -8.71
N ALA A 483 15.31 18.81 -8.60
CA ALA A 483 14.69 19.79 -7.71
C ALA A 483 15.18 19.59 -6.28
N THR A 484 15.42 20.68 -5.54
CA THR A 484 15.87 20.60 -4.14
C THR A 484 14.69 20.41 -3.19
N LEU A 485 14.98 19.93 -1.98
CA LEU A 485 13.97 19.80 -0.95
C LEU A 485 13.36 21.18 -0.59
N ARG A 486 14.15 22.24 -0.61
CA ARG A 486 13.68 23.62 -0.41
C ARG A 486 12.69 24.05 -1.48
N GLU A 487 13.03 23.85 -2.75
CA GLU A 487 12.14 24.20 -3.88
C GLU A 487 10.80 23.45 -3.78
N LEU A 488 10.84 22.19 -3.34
CA LEU A 488 9.62 21.40 -3.14
C LEU A 488 8.76 21.93 -1.98
N LEU A 489 9.38 22.33 -0.87
CA LEU A 489 8.66 22.94 0.26
C LEU A 489 8.09 24.32 -0.11
N ASP A 490 8.85 25.13 -0.83
CA ASP A 490 8.39 26.44 -1.30
C ASP A 490 7.19 26.31 -2.24
N LEU A 491 7.19 25.30 -3.11
CA LEU A 491 6.06 24.96 -3.98
C LEU A 491 4.79 24.63 -3.17
N ALA A 492 4.97 23.95 -2.03
CA ALA A 492 3.88 23.60 -1.12
C ALA A 492 3.49 24.73 -0.16
N GLY A 493 3.95 25.96 -0.40
CA GLY A 493 3.60 27.15 0.39
C GLY A 493 4.41 27.31 1.67
N GLY A 494 5.46 26.49 1.86
CA GLY A 494 6.36 26.57 3.00
C GLY A 494 5.86 25.86 4.26
N ILE A 495 6.59 26.07 5.35
CA ILE A 495 6.35 25.42 6.66
C ILE A 495 5.33 26.21 7.46
N THR A 496 4.36 25.52 8.05
CA THR A 496 3.29 26.06 8.89
C THR A 496 3.59 25.87 10.39
N GLY A 497 2.56 26.01 11.23
CA GLY A 497 2.68 25.93 12.69
C GLY A 497 3.45 27.12 13.23
N THR A 498 4.56 26.88 13.95
CA THR A 498 5.45 27.95 14.44
C THR A 498 6.34 28.54 13.33
N GLY A 499 6.38 27.92 12.15
CA GLY A 499 7.26 28.27 11.03
C GLY A 499 8.73 27.83 11.23
N ARG A 500 9.04 27.14 12.32
CA ARG A 500 10.39 26.64 12.61
C ARG A 500 10.48 25.14 12.36
N LEU A 501 11.35 24.77 11.44
CA LEU A 501 11.63 23.37 11.11
C LEU A 501 12.34 22.67 12.27
N GLN A 502 11.77 21.61 12.79
CA GLN A 502 12.46 20.68 13.67
C GLN A 502 13.19 19.60 12.86
N ALA A 503 12.47 18.91 11.99
CA ALA A 503 12.98 17.85 11.16
C ALA A 503 12.04 17.54 9.99
N ILE A 504 12.57 16.87 8.97
CA ILE A 504 11.79 16.29 7.87
C ILE A 504 12.07 14.79 7.84
N MET A 505 11.02 13.97 7.89
CA MET A 505 11.13 12.54 7.62
C MET A 505 11.09 12.34 6.10
N LEU A 506 12.22 11.96 5.52
CA LEU A 506 12.40 11.75 4.09
C LEU A 506 12.37 10.26 3.77
N GLY A 507 11.46 9.85 2.90
CA GLY A 507 11.34 8.47 2.44
C GLY A 507 10.36 7.58 3.23
N GLY A 508 9.60 8.13 4.18
CA GLY A 508 8.62 7.43 5.00
C GLY A 508 9.18 6.90 6.33
N ALA A 509 8.41 6.07 7.03
CA ALA A 509 8.81 5.50 8.31
C ALA A 509 10.09 4.65 8.24
N ALA A 510 10.36 4.03 7.10
CA ALA A 510 11.61 3.32 6.79
C ALA A 510 12.75 4.26 6.35
N GLY A 511 12.49 5.56 6.23
CA GLY A 511 13.43 6.58 5.78
C GLY A 511 14.26 7.21 6.89
N THR A 512 14.70 8.44 6.67
CA THR A 512 15.62 9.15 7.55
C THR A 512 15.07 10.51 7.95
N PHE A 513 15.38 10.96 9.17
CA PHE A 513 15.18 12.35 9.56
C PHE A 513 16.35 13.21 9.07
N VAL A 514 16.02 14.32 8.44
CA VAL A 514 16.97 15.36 8.01
C VAL A 514 16.57 16.70 8.60
N THR A 515 17.52 17.62 8.72
CA THR A 515 17.37 18.93 9.33
C THR A 515 17.55 20.05 8.28
N GLU A 516 17.51 21.31 8.72
CA GLU A 516 17.54 22.48 7.84
C GLU A 516 18.74 22.51 6.89
N ASP A 517 19.88 21.96 7.29
CA ASP A 517 21.10 21.84 6.47
C ASP A 517 20.94 20.95 5.23
N ALA A 518 19.92 20.09 5.19
CA ALA A 518 19.61 19.25 4.05
C ALA A 518 18.64 19.90 3.03
N LEU A 519 18.13 21.10 3.28
CA LEU A 519 17.10 21.72 2.42
C LEU A 519 17.55 21.96 0.98
N ASP A 520 18.84 22.20 0.76
CA ASP A 520 19.40 22.43 -0.58
C ASP A 520 19.89 21.13 -1.25
N THR A 521 19.59 19.98 -0.66
CA THR A 521 19.90 18.67 -1.25
C THR A 521 19.03 18.43 -2.47
N PRO A 522 19.62 18.10 -3.64
CA PRO A 522 18.86 17.67 -4.80
C PRO A 522 18.10 16.37 -4.51
N LEU A 523 16.81 16.35 -4.80
CA LEU A 523 15.96 15.16 -4.65
C LEU A 523 16.23 14.20 -5.80
N THR A 524 17.37 13.50 -5.70
CA THR A 524 17.85 12.45 -6.60
C THR A 524 18.32 11.25 -5.79
N PHE A 525 18.46 10.08 -6.41
CA PHE A 525 18.99 8.89 -5.72
C PHE A 525 20.42 9.10 -5.24
N GLU A 526 21.26 9.75 -6.06
CA GLU A 526 22.63 10.09 -5.72
C GLU A 526 22.73 11.22 -4.68
N GLY A 527 21.91 12.27 -4.81
CA GLY A 527 21.94 13.43 -3.91
C GLY A 527 21.53 13.06 -2.48
N THR A 528 20.43 12.33 -2.32
CA THR A 528 19.99 11.87 -0.99
C THR A 528 20.97 10.87 -0.38
N ARG A 529 21.54 9.97 -1.18
CA ARG A 529 22.59 9.03 -0.71
C ARG A 529 23.82 9.75 -0.19
N ALA A 530 24.21 10.88 -0.79
CA ALA A 530 25.38 11.65 -0.37
C ALA A 530 25.24 12.21 1.06
N ILE A 531 24.02 12.43 1.53
CA ILE A 531 23.73 12.87 2.91
C ILE A 531 23.28 11.72 3.83
N GLY A 532 23.46 10.46 3.42
CA GLY A 532 23.04 9.29 4.20
C GLY A 532 21.52 9.06 4.24
N ALA A 533 20.76 9.74 3.36
CA ALA A 533 19.32 9.59 3.26
C ALA A 533 18.89 8.76 2.04
N SER A 534 17.60 8.48 1.94
CA SER A 534 16.99 7.79 0.80
C SER A 534 15.70 8.50 0.41
N LEU A 535 15.42 8.55 -0.90
CA LEU A 535 14.11 9.03 -1.38
C LEU A 535 12.96 8.11 -0.99
N GLY A 536 13.25 6.83 -0.77
CA GLY A 536 12.23 5.83 -0.46
C GLY A 536 11.05 5.87 -1.44
N SER A 537 9.85 5.83 -0.91
CA SER A 537 8.59 5.96 -1.66
C SER A 537 8.27 7.40 -2.12
N GLY A 538 9.04 8.40 -1.66
CA GLY A 538 8.82 9.82 -1.99
C GLY A 538 8.09 10.60 -0.91
N VAL A 539 8.10 10.15 0.33
CA VAL A 539 7.55 10.89 1.48
C VAL A 539 8.44 12.07 1.84
N VAL A 540 7.82 13.21 2.09
CA VAL A 540 8.39 14.41 2.72
C VAL A 540 7.42 14.84 3.82
N PHE A 541 7.69 14.38 5.04
CA PHE A 541 6.84 14.65 6.19
C PHE A 541 7.51 15.69 7.09
N VAL A 542 6.88 16.86 7.20
CA VAL A 542 7.46 18.05 7.85
C VAL A 542 7.01 18.14 9.31
N LEU A 543 7.96 18.30 10.22
CA LEU A 543 7.74 18.51 11.65
C LEU A 543 8.23 19.90 12.07
N ASP A 544 7.37 20.68 12.70
CA ASP A 544 7.76 21.91 13.37
C ASP A 544 8.30 21.65 14.80
N ASP A 545 8.81 22.67 15.46
CA ASP A 545 9.46 22.56 16.77
C ASP A 545 8.49 22.32 17.96
N THR A 546 7.20 22.19 17.71
CA THR A 546 6.19 21.84 18.73
C THR A 546 5.99 20.33 18.87
N VAL A 547 6.44 19.52 17.87
CA VAL A 547 6.21 18.08 17.87
C VAL A 547 7.13 17.37 18.86
N ASP A 548 6.58 16.47 19.66
CA ASP A 548 7.38 15.53 20.45
C ASP A 548 7.94 14.44 19.55
N LEU A 549 9.21 14.60 19.20
CA LEU A 549 9.89 13.66 18.30
C LEU A 549 10.07 12.27 18.93
N LEU A 550 10.21 12.18 20.27
CA LEU A 550 10.30 10.90 20.95
C LEU A 550 8.98 10.11 20.85
N ASP A 551 7.84 10.79 20.99
CA ASP A 551 6.52 10.19 20.79
C ASP A 551 6.34 9.75 19.32
N THR A 552 6.75 10.59 18.36
CA THR A 552 6.72 10.25 16.92
C THR A 552 7.56 9.01 16.63
N LEU A 553 8.79 8.92 17.15
CA LEU A 553 9.66 7.76 16.97
C LEU A 553 9.14 6.50 17.69
N THR A 554 8.50 6.67 18.83
CA THR A 554 7.84 5.57 19.54
C THR A 554 6.69 5.02 18.70
N ARG A 555 5.91 5.88 18.05
CA ARG A 555 4.84 5.45 17.12
C ARG A 555 5.40 4.74 15.89
N ILE A 556 6.49 5.24 15.31
CA ILE A 556 7.18 4.56 14.20
C ILE A 556 7.69 3.17 14.64
N ALA A 557 8.26 3.06 15.83
CA ALA A 557 8.71 1.77 16.37
C ALA A 557 7.53 0.79 16.58
N ALA A 558 6.39 1.28 17.09
CA ALA A 558 5.16 0.52 17.22
C ALA A 558 4.64 0.04 15.85
N PHE A 559 4.68 0.91 14.83
CA PHE A 559 4.33 0.52 13.45
C PHE A 559 5.18 -0.67 12.97
N PHE A 560 6.50 -0.62 13.11
CA PHE A 560 7.37 -1.74 12.70
C PHE A 560 7.16 -3.00 13.53
N ARG A 561 6.82 -2.89 14.82
CA ARG A 561 6.43 -4.03 15.66
C ARG A 561 5.16 -4.69 15.11
N ASP A 562 4.13 -3.92 14.84
CA ASP A 562 2.81 -4.41 14.41
C ASP A 562 2.87 -5.00 13.00
N GLU A 563 3.69 -4.42 12.11
CA GLU A 563 3.85 -4.85 10.73
C GLU A 563 4.91 -5.96 10.53
N SER A 564 5.61 -6.36 11.59
CA SER A 564 6.53 -7.48 11.52
C SER A 564 5.78 -8.79 11.28
N CYS A 565 6.08 -9.49 10.17
CA CYS A 565 5.46 -10.80 9.90
C CYS A 565 5.84 -11.89 10.92
N GLY A 566 6.83 -11.63 11.77
CA GLY A 566 7.26 -12.55 12.81
C GLY A 566 8.17 -13.70 12.34
N GLN A 567 8.51 -13.81 11.06
CA GLN A 567 9.27 -14.93 10.50
C GLN A 567 10.70 -14.99 11.02
N CYS A 568 11.44 -13.89 10.99
CA CYS A 568 12.84 -13.88 11.44
C CYS A 568 13.01 -13.23 12.82
N VAL A 569 13.89 -13.82 13.65
CA VAL A 569 14.13 -13.40 15.03
C VAL A 569 14.65 -11.96 15.14
N PRO A 570 15.60 -11.49 14.31
CA PRO A 570 16.13 -10.12 14.42
C PRO A 570 15.03 -9.07 14.36
N CYS A 571 14.13 -9.17 13.38
CA CYS A 571 12.99 -8.26 13.23
C CYS A 571 11.95 -8.47 14.34
N ARG A 572 11.43 -9.71 14.52
CA ARG A 572 10.36 -10.01 15.49
C ARG A 572 10.68 -9.56 16.91
N VAL A 573 11.91 -9.75 17.37
CA VAL A 573 12.34 -9.37 18.71
C VAL A 573 12.88 -7.94 18.74
N GLY A 574 13.62 -7.54 17.70
CA GLY A 574 14.28 -6.24 17.64
C GLY A 574 13.29 -5.08 17.64
N THR A 575 12.19 -5.17 16.86
CA THR A 575 11.17 -4.12 16.80
C THR A 575 10.47 -3.93 18.16
N VAL A 576 10.13 -5.01 18.85
CA VAL A 576 9.55 -4.96 20.21
C VAL A 576 10.52 -4.30 21.21
N ARG A 577 11.79 -4.73 21.19
CA ARG A 577 12.79 -4.19 22.12
C ARG A 577 13.13 -2.72 21.83
N GLN A 578 13.11 -2.33 20.56
CA GLN A 578 13.29 -0.93 20.16
C GLN A 578 12.19 -0.04 20.73
N GLU A 579 10.92 -0.42 20.57
CA GLU A 579 9.80 0.33 21.16
C GLU A 579 9.86 0.38 22.69
N GLU A 580 10.09 -0.75 23.34
CA GLU A 580 10.24 -0.79 24.80
C GLU A 580 11.37 0.14 25.32
N ALA A 581 12.48 0.22 24.59
CA ALA A 581 13.58 1.11 24.95
C ALA A 581 13.19 2.59 24.80
N LEU A 582 12.50 2.96 23.72
CA LEU A 582 11.99 4.32 23.51
C LEU A 582 10.98 4.73 24.60
N VAL A 583 10.05 3.83 24.95
CA VAL A 583 9.08 4.06 26.04
C VAL A 583 9.80 4.27 27.38
N ARG A 584 10.90 3.54 27.66
CA ARG A 584 11.70 3.75 28.90
C ARG A 584 12.42 5.10 28.88
N VAL A 585 12.98 5.50 27.74
CA VAL A 585 13.65 6.81 27.59
C VAL A 585 12.68 7.96 27.89
N GLY A 586 11.41 7.83 27.50
CA GLY A 586 10.35 8.83 27.77
C GLY A 586 9.91 8.90 29.23
N ARG A 587 10.25 7.92 30.08
CA ARG A 587 9.84 7.91 31.49
C ARG A 587 10.90 8.57 32.38
N PRO A 588 10.49 9.24 33.47
CA PRO A 588 11.43 9.70 34.51
C PRO A 588 12.25 8.53 35.05
N SER A 589 13.56 8.64 35.08
CA SER A 589 14.46 7.58 35.58
C SER A 589 15.50 8.15 36.55
N ALA A 590 15.49 7.66 37.78
CA ALA A 590 16.43 8.08 38.85
C ALA A 590 17.84 7.44 38.72
N ASN A 591 18.09 6.49 37.80
CA ASN A 591 19.27 5.62 37.87
C ASN A 591 20.10 5.51 36.56
N GLY A 592 20.27 6.56 35.77
CA GLY A 592 21.26 6.55 34.66
C GLY A 592 21.01 5.47 33.57
N GLY A 593 19.80 4.90 33.49
CA GLY A 593 19.46 3.82 32.56
C GLY A 593 19.43 4.23 31.07
N ARG A 594 19.44 5.54 30.79
CA ARG A 594 19.30 6.08 29.43
C ARG A 594 20.49 5.81 28.51
N ASP A 595 21.73 5.82 29.06
CA ASP A 595 22.92 5.45 28.29
C ASP A 595 22.90 3.97 27.90
N VAL A 596 22.37 3.11 28.78
CA VAL A 596 22.17 1.68 28.50
C VAL A 596 21.12 1.50 27.41
N ASP A 597 20.02 2.26 27.42
CA ASP A 597 19.01 2.20 26.36
C ASP A 597 19.54 2.75 25.02
N ARG A 598 20.36 3.81 25.03
CA ARG A 598 21.02 4.32 23.80
C ARG A 598 21.94 3.27 23.18
N ALA A 599 22.75 2.58 23.98
CA ALA A 599 23.61 1.49 23.51
C ALA A 599 22.78 0.30 22.98
N LEU A 600 21.73 -0.08 23.71
CA LEU A 600 20.80 -1.14 23.27
C LEU A 600 20.15 -0.81 21.92
N LEU A 601 19.68 0.42 21.71
CA LEU A 601 19.07 0.87 20.46
C LEU A 601 20.04 0.77 19.28
N ALA A 602 21.33 1.11 19.50
CA ALA A 602 22.38 0.96 18.47
C ALA A 602 22.65 -0.52 18.14
N ASP A 603 22.74 -1.40 19.15
CA ASP A 603 22.93 -2.82 18.95
C ASP A 603 21.75 -3.47 18.21
N LEU A 604 20.51 -3.12 18.59
CA LEU A 604 19.30 -3.59 17.92
C LEU A 604 19.25 -3.15 16.45
N ALA A 605 19.59 -1.89 16.16
CA ALA A 605 19.68 -1.38 14.80
C ALA A 605 20.68 -2.20 13.97
N GLY A 606 21.87 -2.48 14.52
CA GLY A 606 22.89 -3.30 13.87
C GLY A 606 22.43 -4.73 13.60
N VAL A 607 21.79 -5.38 14.56
CA VAL A 607 21.29 -6.76 14.43
C VAL A 607 20.15 -6.83 13.41
N MET A 608 19.16 -5.92 13.48
CA MET A 608 18.05 -5.90 12.54
C MET A 608 18.49 -5.63 11.11
N SER A 609 19.36 -4.65 10.90
CA SER A 609 19.88 -4.29 9.59
C SER A 609 20.68 -5.41 8.93
N ASN A 610 21.50 -6.17 9.70
CA ASN A 610 22.42 -7.15 9.13
C ASN A 610 21.84 -8.58 9.04
N ALA A 611 20.80 -8.91 9.83
CA ALA A 611 20.36 -10.29 9.99
C ALA A 611 18.87 -10.53 9.70
N SER A 612 18.11 -9.50 9.35
CA SER A 612 16.71 -9.68 8.91
C SER A 612 16.64 -10.24 7.49
N ILE A 613 15.52 -10.91 7.15
CA ILE A 613 15.33 -11.52 5.82
C ILE A 613 14.96 -10.48 4.76
N CYS A 614 14.23 -9.40 5.14
CA CYS A 614 13.65 -8.45 4.20
C CYS A 614 13.86 -6.99 4.60
N GLY A 615 13.49 -6.08 3.69
CA GLY A 615 13.63 -4.62 3.86
C GLY A 615 12.97 -4.08 5.12
N LEU A 616 11.81 -4.62 5.55
CA LEU A 616 11.14 -4.15 6.76
C LEU A 616 12.09 -4.21 7.97
N GLY A 617 12.68 -5.36 8.26
CA GLY A 617 13.61 -5.48 9.37
C GLY A 617 14.93 -4.73 9.16
N HIS A 618 15.40 -4.62 7.90
CA HIS A 618 16.63 -3.85 7.60
C HIS A 618 16.46 -2.37 7.90
N THR A 619 15.27 -1.80 7.72
CA THR A 619 15.01 -0.37 7.85
C THR A 619 14.25 0.05 9.11
N ALA A 620 13.80 -0.90 9.93
CA ALA A 620 12.98 -0.62 11.12
C ALA A 620 13.61 0.35 12.13
N ALA A 621 14.94 0.45 12.14
CA ALA A 621 15.65 1.36 13.02
C ALA A 621 16.18 2.62 12.30
N THR A 622 15.96 2.79 10.99
CA THR A 622 16.61 3.85 10.21
C THR A 622 16.20 5.26 10.68
N ALA A 623 14.89 5.48 10.86
CA ALA A 623 14.36 6.76 11.35
C ALA A 623 14.95 7.12 12.74
N LEU A 624 14.97 6.16 13.65
CA LEU A 624 15.56 6.35 14.98
C LEU A 624 17.07 6.62 14.93
N ALA A 625 17.81 5.83 14.15
CA ALA A 625 19.26 5.98 14.02
C ALA A 625 19.64 7.35 13.45
N SER A 626 18.92 7.84 12.44
CA SER A 626 19.13 9.16 11.86
C SER A 626 18.79 10.29 12.84
N ALA A 627 17.70 10.16 13.60
CA ALA A 627 17.33 11.15 14.63
C ALA A 627 18.39 11.23 15.76
N LEU A 628 18.93 10.10 16.18
CA LEU A 628 20.03 10.05 17.16
C LEU A 628 21.32 10.67 16.59
N GLN A 629 21.66 10.38 15.34
CA GLN A 629 22.84 10.93 14.67
C GLN A 629 22.74 12.44 14.48
N ALA A 630 21.56 12.96 14.20
CA ALA A 630 21.29 14.39 14.05
C ALA A 630 21.16 15.13 15.40
N GLY A 631 21.30 14.46 16.56
CA GLY A 631 21.16 15.06 17.88
C GLY A 631 19.73 15.48 18.26
N LEU A 632 18.74 15.06 17.48
CA LEU A 632 17.34 15.47 17.65
C LEU A 632 16.71 14.94 18.95
N LEU A 633 17.30 13.89 19.54
CA LEU A 633 16.86 13.29 20.80
C LEU A 633 17.76 13.62 22.01
N ASP A 634 18.80 14.43 21.87
CA ASP A 634 19.75 14.67 22.96
C ASP A 634 19.06 15.20 24.21
N LYS A 635 18.11 16.14 24.08
CA LYS A 635 17.31 16.63 25.20
C LYS A 635 16.49 15.55 25.92
N ALA A 636 16.01 14.53 25.20
CA ALA A 636 15.26 13.42 25.76
C ALA A 636 16.17 12.50 26.59
N PHE A 637 17.41 12.32 26.13
CA PHE A 637 18.42 11.53 26.84
C PHE A 637 19.12 12.31 28.00
N GLU A 638 19.13 13.65 27.96
CA GLU A 638 19.74 14.51 28.97
C GLU A 638 18.81 14.91 30.13
N ARG A 639 17.49 14.71 30.00
CA ARG A 639 16.53 15.04 31.06
C ARG A 639 16.90 14.30 32.35
N ILE A 640 17.56 15.04 33.26
CA ILE A 640 17.79 14.64 34.66
C ILE A 640 16.53 15.05 35.41
N ASP A 641 15.90 14.14 36.13
CA ASP A 641 14.81 14.47 37.04
C ASP A 641 15.35 15.36 38.15
N LEU A 642 14.84 16.59 38.22
CA LEU A 642 14.98 17.47 39.40
C LEU A 642 14.02 17.03 40.50
#